data_d2de8ef36026dbf0944eb39be2a153c4
#
_entry.id   d2de8ef36026dbf0944eb39be2a153c4
#
_cell.length_a   1.000
_cell.length_b   1.000
_cell.length_c   1.000
_cell.angle_alpha   90.00
_cell.angle_beta   90.00
_cell.angle_gamma   90.00
#
_symmetry.space_group_name_H-M   'P 1'
#
loop_
_entity.id
_entity.type
_entity.pdbx_description
1 polymer ?
#
loop_
_entity_poly.entity_id
_entity_poly.type
_entity_poly.pdbx_seq_one_letter_code
_entity_poly.pdbx_strand_id
1 'polypeptide(L)'
;MSVPFAISFLLLILTMPIGGQESNPDSSLSPVVEASWAAAQRAQQQKDYATAEQEYRKVISLSPGFAEAYMNLGLVYELQSRRQDALAMFEKAVRLKPGLAGAQFLLGVDYCKLGDAKRATPHLEAAVRARPDLPDAWTWLASAYQVTGRTSRKVDTLQAGLGANPHSIDLLYLLGQAYQQLGKDAVDRIQQKDSESSFLAQLLAENYAVSGYPSVAMLHLEDALKASPARAGLHIEMAEVLLHAGNLKRAEDEIAAELRLAPHSLRALVRLGEVKLLRGDVPAALADWSQAVALDPARSEAILGVREFGFGDTSQEKLTENLRAQLTGLRSQIESQAGPASRLALAFISTQEDATRAVASATGAGDSDSVKSVSPCALRQIRTWLATDLLQLVAACSAQMLKQPLAADLRLEIARALYETGLPEPALAALDGLAPAQVDSPQAQYWKARCYKRLALAAYLRLFEVDPDSYRAHQVLGDMDEAREEDSKAVEEYEKALVKRPTLPNLHYQIGHLEWKTYKTPEAREQFQAELAMNPRHTGALFDLGSTYLQERQADKALEYLKRVYDLDPKYPDVHQFMGIAYTRLNRYAEAEKELKIAAPSDKDGTIHYQLARVYLAMGKSAEAQREFALSNQLRVVTHRNNEERVQRIAAAEAALKQP
;
A
#
# COMPACT_ATOMS: atom_id res chain seq x y z
N MET A 1 0.02 -14.17 -11.38
CA MET A 1 -0.41 -12.81 -11.73
C MET A 1 -0.74 -12.79 -13.21
N SER A 2 -1.99 -12.83 -13.57
CA SER A 2 -2.47 -12.59 -14.93
C SER A 2 -3.33 -11.34 -14.87
N VAL A 3 -2.91 -10.29 -15.58
CA VAL A 3 -3.59 -9.00 -15.62
C VAL A 3 -4.43 -8.98 -16.91
N PRO A 4 -5.76 -8.91 -16.87
CA PRO A 4 -6.58 -8.81 -18.06
C PRO A 4 -6.73 -7.35 -18.52
N PHE A 5 -5.63 -6.71 -18.93
CA PHE A 5 -5.64 -5.34 -19.47
C PHE A 5 -5.78 -5.25 -20.99
N ALA A 6 -5.86 -6.38 -21.69
CA ALA A 6 -5.65 -6.40 -23.14
C ALA A 6 -6.81 -5.90 -24.01
N ILE A 7 -8.06 -5.82 -23.50
CA ILE A 7 -9.22 -5.61 -24.37
C ILE A 7 -9.45 -4.13 -24.72
N SER A 8 -9.24 -3.21 -23.78
CA SER A 8 -9.45 -1.78 -24.05
C SER A 8 -8.36 -1.17 -24.95
N PHE A 9 -7.12 -1.66 -24.83
CA PHE A 9 -6.00 -1.20 -25.66
C PHE A 9 -6.05 -1.76 -27.09
N LEU A 10 -6.65 -2.94 -27.26
CA LEU A 10 -6.89 -3.52 -28.59
C LEU A 10 -7.71 -2.58 -29.48
N LEU A 11 -8.67 -1.85 -28.92
CA LEU A 11 -9.49 -0.87 -29.65
C LEU A 11 -8.71 0.40 -30.02
N LEU A 12 -7.75 0.85 -29.20
CA LEU A 12 -6.98 2.06 -29.46
C LEU A 12 -5.90 1.85 -30.57
N ILE A 13 -5.30 0.66 -30.65
CA ILE A 13 -4.37 0.32 -31.76
C ILE A 13 -5.13 0.19 -33.09
N LEU A 14 -6.41 -0.21 -33.04
CA LEU A 14 -7.29 -0.34 -34.21
C LEU A 14 -7.66 1.00 -34.85
N THR A 15 -7.59 2.12 -34.12
CA THR A 15 -8.02 3.45 -34.61
C THR A 15 -6.85 4.37 -34.98
N MET A 16 -5.60 3.93 -34.90
CA MET A 16 -4.48 4.78 -35.31
C MET A 16 -4.41 4.94 -36.82
N PRO A 17 -4.61 6.16 -37.35
CA PRO A 17 -4.34 6.44 -38.75
C PRO A 17 -2.86 6.26 -39.04
N ILE A 18 -2.52 5.78 -40.22
CA ILE A 18 -1.16 5.59 -40.75
C ILE A 18 -0.38 6.94 -40.87
N GLY A 19 -1.00 8.07 -40.50
CA GLY A 19 -0.49 9.43 -40.66
C GLY A 19 0.12 10.01 -39.38
N GLY A 20 1.36 9.65 -39.05
CA GLY A 20 2.06 10.28 -37.91
C GLY A 20 3.47 9.81 -37.63
N GLN A 21 4.09 9.00 -38.49
CA GLN A 21 5.53 8.77 -38.45
C GLN A 21 6.12 9.11 -39.81
N GLU A 22 7.25 9.82 -39.80
CA GLU A 22 8.05 10.16 -40.97
C GLU A 22 8.13 8.95 -41.91
N SER A 23 7.32 8.98 -42.96
CA SER A 23 7.40 8.06 -44.07
C SER A 23 8.73 8.31 -44.75
N ASN A 24 9.62 7.33 -44.66
CA ASN A 24 10.74 7.26 -45.58
C ASN A 24 10.12 7.31 -46.98
N PRO A 25 10.42 8.30 -47.82
CA PRO A 25 9.72 8.54 -49.11
C PRO A 25 9.87 7.43 -50.15
N ASP A 26 10.60 6.34 -49.85
CA ASP A 26 10.96 5.28 -50.79
C ASP A 26 10.20 3.96 -50.69
N SER A 27 9.13 3.83 -49.84
CA SER A 27 8.32 2.62 -49.77
C SER A 27 6.81 2.90 -49.79
N SER A 28 6.30 3.37 -50.92
CA SER A 28 4.89 3.25 -51.23
C SER A 28 4.54 1.77 -51.39
N LEU A 29 3.67 1.25 -50.49
CA LEU A 29 3.13 -0.09 -50.64
C LEU A 29 2.42 -0.19 -52.00
N SER A 30 2.51 -1.34 -52.64
CA SER A 30 1.76 -1.52 -53.90
C SER A 30 0.25 -1.40 -53.63
N PRO A 31 -0.55 -0.89 -54.58
CA PRO A 31 -2.00 -0.75 -54.42
C PRO A 31 -2.71 -2.04 -53.97
N VAL A 32 -2.16 -3.20 -54.36
CA VAL A 32 -2.69 -4.51 -53.97
C VAL A 32 -2.44 -4.79 -52.48
N VAL A 33 -1.26 -4.41 -51.96
CA VAL A 33 -0.92 -4.57 -50.54
C VAL A 33 -1.77 -3.63 -49.72
N GLU A 34 -1.96 -2.39 -50.13
CA GLU A 34 -2.82 -1.41 -49.45
C GLU A 34 -4.28 -1.87 -49.41
N ALA A 35 -4.81 -2.40 -50.51
CA ALA A 35 -6.18 -2.93 -50.58
C ALA A 35 -6.37 -4.12 -49.63
N SER A 36 -5.43 -5.07 -49.60
CA SER A 36 -5.49 -6.24 -48.71
C SER A 36 -5.29 -5.84 -47.23
N TRP A 37 -4.42 -4.86 -46.96
CA TRP A 37 -4.26 -4.29 -45.60
C TRP A 37 -5.54 -3.66 -45.11
N ALA A 38 -6.19 -2.80 -45.90
CA ALA A 38 -7.45 -2.17 -45.54
C ALA A 38 -8.60 -3.19 -45.40
N ALA A 39 -8.60 -4.26 -46.18
CA ALA A 39 -9.56 -5.36 -46.04
C ALA A 39 -9.34 -6.12 -44.73
N ALA A 40 -8.10 -6.45 -44.37
CA ALA A 40 -7.74 -7.10 -43.12
C ALA A 40 -8.17 -6.29 -41.89
N GLN A 41 -7.89 -4.97 -41.90
CA GLN A 41 -8.30 -4.08 -40.81
C GLN A 41 -9.82 -3.99 -40.67
N ARG A 42 -10.57 -3.90 -41.76
CA ARG A 42 -12.04 -3.90 -41.73
C ARG A 42 -12.59 -5.20 -41.18
N ALA A 43 -12.09 -6.35 -41.65
CA ALA A 43 -12.48 -7.67 -41.16
C ALA A 43 -12.19 -7.80 -39.64
N GLN A 44 -11.05 -7.35 -39.18
CA GLN A 44 -10.68 -7.35 -37.77
C GLN A 44 -11.64 -6.47 -36.93
N GLN A 45 -12.01 -5.29 -37.41
CA GLN A 45 -12.99 -4.40 -36.76
C GLN A 45 -14.39 -5.05 -36.68
N GLN A 46 -14.77 -5.80 -37.71
CA GLN A 46 -16.02 -6.56 -37.77
C GLN A 46 -15.97 -7.87 -36.98
N LYS A 47 -14.84 -8.17 -36.31
CA LYS A 47 -14.58 -9.44 -35.59
C LYS A 47 -14.59 -10.67 -36.50
N ASP A 48 -14.48 -10.50 -37.80
CA ASP A 48 -14.27 -11.60 -38.76
C ASP A 48 -12.76 -11.92 -38.80
N TYR A 49 -12.34 -12.67 -37.78
CA TYR A 49 -10.91 -12.99 -37.59
C TYR A 49 -10.39 -13.96 -38.66
N ALA A 50 -11.25 -14.76 -39.28
CA ALA A 50 -10.86 -15.66 -40.36
C ALA A 50 -10.45 -14.88 -41.62
N THR A 51 -11.28 -13.94 -42.06
CA THR A 51 -10.98 -13.07 -43.19
C THR A 51 -9.79 -12.15 -42.87
N ALA A 52 -9.70 -11.61 -41.65
CA ALA A 52 -8.56 -10.78 -41.21
C ALA A 52 -7.25 -11.57 -41.30
N GLU A 53 -7.20 -12.81 -40.81
CA GLU A 53 -6.04 -13.70 -40.92
C GLU A 53 -5.64 -13.92 -42.37
N GLN A 54 -6.59 -14.25 -43.23
CA GLN A 54 -6.32 -14.49 -44.65
C GLN A 54 -5.73 -13.28 -45.35
N GLU A 55 -6.30 -12.09 -45.14
CA GLU A 55 -5.82 -10.86 -45.77
C GLU A 55 -4.48 -10.40 -45.21
N TYR A 56 -4.24 -10.50 -43.86
CA TYR A 56 -2.91 -10.23 -43.33
C TYR A 56 -1.84 -11.18 -43.87
N ARG A 57 -2.12 -12.47 -43.99
CA ARG A 57 -1.18 -13.42 -44.61
C ARG A 57 -0.89 -13.07 -46.07
N LYS A 58 -1.88 -12.58 -46.82
CA LYS A 58 -1.71 -12.11 -48.20
C LYS A 58 -0.83 -10.87 -48.21
N VAL A 59 -1.01 -9.90 -47.30
CA VAL A 59 -0.12 -8.76 -47.14
C VAL A 59 1.33 -9.21 -46.91
N ILE A 60 1.53 -10.15 -45.97
CA ILE A 60 2.84 -10.71 -45.62
C ILE A 60 3.48 -11.43 -46.82
N SER A 61 2.71 -12.15 -47.64
CA SER A 61 3.23 -12.83 -48.83
C SER A 61 3.70 -11.86 -49.91
N LEU A 62 2.98 -10.75 -50.05
CA LEU A 62 3.30 -9.69 -51.01
C LEU A 62 4.40 -8.73 -50.52
N SER A 63 4.49 -8.52 -49.21
CA SER A 63 5.45 -7.62 -48.56
C SER A 63 6.02 -8.24 -47.28
N PRO A 64 6.99 -9.19 -47.38
CA PRO A 64 7.51 -9.93 -46.22
C PRO A 64 8.28 -9.08 -45.20
N GLY A 65 8.65 -7.84 -45.57
CA GLY A 65 9.34 -6.87 -44.69
C GLY A 65 8.38 -5.99 -43.90
N PHE A 66 7.06 -6.08 -44.12
CA PHE A 66 6.08 -5.18 -43.50
C PHE A 66 5.77 -5.63 -42.04
N ALA A 67 6.52 -5.11 -41.10
CA ALA A 67 6.49 -5.49 -39.67
C ALA A 67 5.10 -5.33 -39.04
N GLU A 68 4.38 -4.28 -39.40
CA GLU A 68 3.03 -3.99 -38.90
C GLU A 68 2.00 -5.10 -39.28
N ALA A 69 2.19 -5.75 -40.43
CA ALA A 69 1.32 -6.87 -40.84
C ALA A 69 1.52 -8.08 -39.92
N TYR A 70 2.74 -8.39 -39.54
CA TYR A 70 3.01 -9.44 -38.55
C TYR A 70 2.43 -9.08 -37.18
N MET A 71 2.58 -7.84 -36.73
CA MET A 71 2.02 -7.39 -35.45
C MET A 71 0.49 -7.56 -35.44
N ASN A 72 -0.21 -7.12 -36.49
CA ASN A 72 -1.66 -7.22 -36.54
C ASN A 72 -2.15 -8.66 -36.73
N LEU A 73 -1.43 -9.50 -37.46
CA LEU A 73 -1.72 -10.93 -37.52
C LEU A 73 -1.55 -11.59 -36.15
N GLY A 74 -0.52 -11.22 -35.39
CA GLY A 74 -0.36 -11.66 -34.01
C GLY A 74 -1.53 -11.26 -33.12
N LEU A 75 -2.06 -10.02 -33.25
CA LEU A 75 -3.27 -9.58 -32.56
C LEU A 75 -4.49 -10.42 -32.92
N VAL A 76 -4.68 -10.77 -34.20
CA VAL A 76 -5.76 -11.66 -34.64
C VAL A 76 -5.63 -13.03 -33.98
N TYR A 77 -4.41 -13.57 -33.88
CA TYR A 77 -4.19 -14.84 -33.19
C TYR A 77 -4.47 -14.77 -31.67
N GLU A 78 -4.12 -13.66 -30.99
CA GLU A 78 -4.50 -13.44 -29.59
C GLU A 78 -6.03 -13.45 -29.43
N LEU A 79 -6.77 -12.78 -30.31
CA LEU A 79 -8.23 -12.74 -30.32
C LEU A 79 -8.87 -14.12 -30.58
N GLN A 80 -8.17 -14.98 -31.30
CA GLN A 80 -8.52 -16.38 -31.51
C GLN A 80 -8.01 -17.31 -30.40
N SER A 81 -7.39 -16.79 -29.33
CA SER A 81 -6.76 -17.57 -28.25
C SER A 81 -5.60 -18.47 -28.70
N ARG A 82 -5.00 -18.17 -29.85
CA ARG A 82 -3.85 -18.88 -30.44
C ARG A 82 -2.53 -18.21 -30.01
N ARG A 83 -2.26 -18.23 -28.73
CA ARG A 83 -1.15 -17.47 -28.12
C ARG A 83 0.23 -17.81 -28.69
N GLN A 84 0.53 -19.07 -28.95
CA GLN A 84 1.85 -19.46 -29.50
C GLN A 84 2.08 -18.87 -30.91
N ASP A 85 1.03 -18.87 -31.74
CA ASP A 85 1.08 -18.28 -33.08
C ASP A 85 1.24 -16.75 -32.98
N ALA A 86 0.53 -16.11 -32.05
CA ALA A 86 0.64 -14.68 -31.77
C ALA A 86 2.08 -14.29 -31.38
N LEU A 87 2.66 -15.01 -30.43
CA LEU A 87 4.04 -14.77 -29.96
C LEU A 87 5.05 -14.85 -31.12
N ALA A 88 4.94 -15.86 -31.98
CA ALA A 88 5.82 -16.01 -33.16
C ALA A 88 5.71 -14.81 -34.12
N MET A 89 4.50 -14.26 -34.29
CA MET A 89 4.25 -13.10 -35.15
C MET A 89 4.80 -11.83 -34.52
N PHE A 90 4.60 -11.60 -33.22
CA PHE A 90 5.18 -10.44 -32.51
C PHE A 90 6.71 -10.48 -32.51
N GLU A 91 7.33 -11.63 -32.27
CA GLU A 91 8.78 -11.79 -32.40
C GLU A 91 9.28 -11.47 -33.81
N LYS A 92 8.54 -11.88 -34.85
CA LYS A 92 8.90 -11.56 -36.23
C LYS A 92 8.77 -10.07 -36.51
N ALA A 93 7.70 -9.42 -36.03
CA ALA A 93 7.50 -7.97 -36.16
C ALA A 93 8.64 -7.18 -35.50
N VAL A 94 9.04 -7.56 -34.28
CA VAL A 94 10.14 -6.93 -33.55
C VAL A 94 11.49 -7.13 -34.23
N ARG A 95 11.75 -8.33 -34.81
CA ARG A 95 12.96 -8.57 -35.61
C ARG A 95 13.03 -7.71 -36.86
N LEU A 96 11.90 -7.49 -37.54
CA LEU A 96 11.85 -6.65 -38.73
C LEU A 96 11.97 -5.16 -38.40
N LYS A 97 11.31 -4.69 -37.34
CA LYS A 97 11.28 -3.29 -36.92
C LYS A 97 11.41 -3.19 -35.39
N PRO A 98 12.64 -3.19 -34.85
CA PRO A 98 12.87 -3.15 -33.40
C PRO A 98 12.27 -1.92 -32.70
N GLY A 99 12.08 -0.81 -33.40
CA GLY A 99 11.43 0.41 -32.88
C GLY A 99 9.89 0.41 -32.95
N LEU A 100 9.24 -0.66 -33.39
CA LEU A 100 7.78 -0.74 -33.46
C LEU A 100 7.20 -0.92 -32.05
N ALA A 101 6.81 0.20 -31.45
CA ALA A 101 6.36 0.26 -30.05
C ALA A 101 5.21 -0.72 -29.75
N GLY A 102 4.22 -0.83 -30.66
CA GLY A 102 3.10 -1.75 -30.49
C GLY A 102 3.54 -3.23 -30.45
N ALA A 103 4.46 -3.65 -31.32
CA ALA A 103 4.97 -5.01 -31.33
C ALA A 103 5.81 -5.31 -30.07
N GLN A 104 6.65 -4.36 -29.65
CA GLN A 104 7.40 -4.46 -28.40
C GLN A 104 6.48 -4.59 -27.18
N PHE A 105 5.45 -3.76 -27.12
CA PHE A 105 4.46 -3.80 -26.04
C PHE A 105 3.74 -5.16 -25.99
N LEU A 106 3.18 -5.61 -27.10
CA LEU A 106 2.42 -6.86 -27.18
C LEU A 106 3.29 -8.08 -26.84
N LEU A 107 4.51 -8.12 -27.35
CA LEU A 107 5.47 -9.18 -27.05
C LEU A 107 5.81 -9.20 -25.55
N GLY A 108 6.04 -8.02 -24.95
CA GLY A 108 6.29 -7.89 -23.53
C GLY A 108 5.11 -8.35 -22.67
N VAL A 109 3.88 -7.97 -23.05
CA VAL A 109 2.64 -8.41 -22.37
C VAL A 109 2.50 -9.93 -22.45
N ASP A 110 2.75 -10.54 -23.61
CA ASP A 110 2.64 -12.00 -23.77
C ASP A 110 3.66 -12.75 -22.92
N TYR A 111 4.91 -12.28 -22.85
CA TYR A 111 5.87 -12.85 -21.93
C TYR A 111 5.45 -12.71 -20.47
N CYS A 112 4.85 -11.57 -20.05
CA CYS A 112 4.28 -11.44 -18.71
C CYS A 112 3.17 -12.45 -18.44
N LYS A 113 2.25 -12.65 -19.39
CA LYS A 113 1.16 -13.65 -19.29
C LYS A 113 1.69 -15.09 -19.19
N LEU A 114 2.84 -15.38 -19.79
CA LEU A 114 3.54 -16.66 -19.70
C LEU A 114 4.35 -16.82 -18.41
N GLY A 115 4.42 -15.78 -17.58
CA GLY A 115 5.22 -15.76 -16.34
C GLY A 115 6.70 -15.48 -16.55
N ASP A 116 7.12 -15.13 -17.77
CA ASP A 116 8.51 -14.81 -18.09
C ASP A 116 8.79 -13.31 -18.06
N ALA A 117 8.74 -12.74 -16.85
CA ALA A 117 9.00 -11.33 -16.62
C ALA A 117 10.43 -10.92 -17.04
N LYS A 118 11.39 -11.85 -17.07
CA LYS A 118 12.77 -11.56 -17.51
C LYS A 118 12.83 -11.24 -18.99
N ARG A 119 12.12 -12.02 -19.83
CA ARG A 119 12.02 -11.71 -21.27
C ARG A 119 11.10 -10.54 -21.54
N ALA A 120 10.04 -10.35 -20.75
CA ALA A 120 9.12 -9.22 -20.91
C ALA A 120 9.78 -7.85 -20.75
N THR A 121 10.64 -7.70 -19.72
CA THR A 121 11.22 -6.40 -19.32
C THR A 121 11.88 -5.63 -20.47
N PRO A 122 12.82 -6.18 -21.24
CA PRO A 122 13.49 -5.41 -22.31
C PRO A 122 12.54 -4.93 -23.41
N HIS A 123 11.49 -5.70 -23.72
CA HIS A 123 10.48 -5.33 -24.69
C HIS A 123 9.58 -4.19 -24.18
N LEU A 124 9.15 -4.27 -22.92
CA LEU A 124 8.36 -3.20 -22.29
C LEU A 124 9.19 -1.92 -22.12
N GLU A 125 10.47 -2.01 -21.76
CA GLU A 125 11.38 -0.85 -21.74
C GLU A 125 11.53 -0.21 -23.13
N ALA A 126 11.57 -1.00 -24.20
CA ALA A 126 11.61 -0.48 -25.56
C ALA A 126 10.28 0.19 -25.94
N ALA A 127 9.15 -0.37 -25.53
CA ALA A 127 7.82 0.19 -25.77
C ALA A 127 7.64 1.56 -25.11
N VAL A 128 7.99 1.72 -23.81
CA VAL A 128 7.84 3.01 -23.09
C VAL A 128 8.82 4.06 -23.59
N ARG A 129 10.01 3.66 -24.07
CA ARG A 129 10.94 4.62 -24.71
C ARG A 129 10.42 5.15 -26.04
N ALA A 130 9.79 4.29 -26.84
CA ALA A 130 9.25 4.67 -28.14
C ALA A 130 7.92 5.43 -28.03
N ARG A 131 7.09 5.11 -27.05
CA ARG A 131 5.77 5.71 -26.79
C ARG A 131 5.55 5.93 -25.29
N PRO A 132 6.15 6.99 -24.72
CA PRO A 132 5.99 7.31 -23.29
C PRO A 132 4.57 7.75 -22.92
N ASP A 133 3.76 8.15 -23.89
CA ASP A 133 2.36 8.54 -23.76
C ASP A 133 1.39 7.34 -23.60
N LEU A 134 1.88 6.10 -23.54
CA LEU A 134 1.07 4.90 -23.34
C LEU A 134 1.12 4.43 -21.86
N PRO A 135 0.13 4.78 -21.01
CA PRO A 135 0.14 4.43 -19.59
C PRO A 135 0.15 2.91 -19.34
N ASP A 136 -0.51 2.12 -20.20
CA ASP A 136 -0.54 0.66 -20.07
C ASP A 136 0.85 0.03 -20.22
N ALA A 137 1.72 0.58 -21.09
CA ALA A 137 3.09 0.07 -21.23
C ALA A 137 3.89 0.24 -19.94
N TRP A 138 3.70 1.35 -19.23
CA TRP A 138 4.32 1.60 -17.93
C TRP A 138 3.76 0.67 -16.84
N THR A 139 2.45 0.41 -16.84
CA THR A 139 1.82 -0.50 -15.86
C THR A 139 2.33 -1.93 -16.01
N TRP A 140 2.48 -2.43 -17.25
CA TRP A 140 3.04 -3.75 -17.51
C TRP A 140 4.53 -3.84 -17.17
N LEU A 141 5.31 -2.80 -17.47
CA LEU A 141 6.72 -2.74 -17.08
C LEU A 141 6.89 -2.75 -15.55
N ALA A 142 6.09 -1.97 -14.83
CA ALA A 142 6.07 -1.98 -13.37
C ALA A 142 5.70 -3.37 -12.80
N SER A 143 4.74 -4.05 -13.44
CA SER A 143 4.36 -5.43 -13.07
C SER A 143 5.49 -6.43 -13.31
N ALA A 144 6.22 -6.30 -14.42
CA ALA A 144 7.38 -7.15 -14.72
C ALA A 144 8.51 -6.95 -13.68
N TYR A 145 8.75 -5.72 -13.24
CA TYR A 145 9.70 -5.44 -12.16
C TYR A 145 9.24 -5.99 -10.82
N GLN A 146 7.95 -5.95 -10.51
CA GLN A 146 7.41 -6.57 -9.29
C GLN A 146 7.66 -8.08 -9.25
N VAL A 147 7.36 -8.79 -10.33
CA VAL A 147 7.57 -10.24 -10.43
C VAL A 147 9.06 -10.61 -10.30
N THR A 148 9.96 -9.75 -10.77
CA THR A 148 11.41 -9.96 -10.66
C THR A 148 12.01 -9.46 -9.34
N GLY A 149 11.20 -9.00 -8.37
CA GLY A 149 11.63 -8.49 -7.06
C GLY A 149 12.38 -7.14 -7.11
N ARG A 150 12.28 -6.41 -8.22
CA ARG A 150 12.97 -5.13 -8.42
C ARG A 150 12.08 -3.95 -8.01
N THR A 151 11.70 -3.89 -6.74
CA THR A 151 10.72 -2.92 -6.24
C THR A 151 11.12 -1.45 -6.44
N SER A 152 12.41 -1.11 -6.28
CA SER A 152 12.89 0.26 -6.58
C SER A 152 12.66 0.64 -8.05
N ARG A 153 13.00 -0.27 -8.97
CA ARG A 153 12.76 -0.05 -10.42
C ARG A 153 11.27 0.09 -10.74
N LYS A 154 10.39 -0.62 -10.03
CA LYS A 154 8.94 -0.45 -10.16
C LYS A 154 8.53 0.98 -9.83
N VAL A 155 9.01 1.54 -8.70
CA VAL A 155 8.71 2.93 -8.30
C VAL A 155 9.24 3.92 -9.34
N ASP A 156 10.52 3.83 -9.72
CA ASP A 156 11.13 4.70 -10.75
C ASP A 156 10.32 4.69 -12.06
N THR A 157 9.86 3.49 -12.45
CA THR A 157 9.06 3.29 -13.68
C THR A 157 7.70 3.98 -13.56
N LEU A 158 7.01 3.83 -12.43
CA LEU A 158 5.70 4.45 -12.21
C LEU A 158 5.81 5.98 -12.14
N GLN A 159 6.84 6.51 -11.49
CA GLN A 159 7.11 7.95 -11.46
C GLN A 159 7.42 8.51 -12.85
N ALA A 160 8.26 7.81 -13.63
CA ALA A 160 8.55 8.21 -15.02
C ALA A 160 7.28 8.16 -15.89
N GLY A 161 6.47 7.11 -15.72
CA GLY A 161 5.18 6.99 -16.40
C GLY A 161 4.21 8.12 -16.06
N LEU A 162 4.16 8.55 -14.79
CA LEU A 162 3.36 9.70 -14.35
C LEU A 162 3.93 11.03 -14.84
N GLY A 163 5.24 11.14 -15.06
CA GLY A 163 5.84 12.29 -15.73
C GLY A 163 5.31 12.48 -17.15
N ALA A 164 5.10 11.38 -17.87
CA ALA A 164 4.54 11.38 -19.23
C ALA A 164 3.00 11.38 -19.24
N ASN A 165 2.35 10.81 -18.22
CA ASN A 165 0.89 10.64 -18.13
C ASN A 165 0.37 11.11 -16.76
N PRO A 166 0.35 12.43 -16.48
CA PRO A 166 0.11 12.96 -15.12
C PRO A 166 -1.26 12.64 -14.51
N HIS A 167 -2.25 12.34 -15.34
CA HIS A 167 -3.63 12.05 -14.94
C HIS A 167 -3.99 10.56 -15.04
N SER A 168 -2.99 9.66 -15.13
CA SER A 168 -3.27 8.22 -15.17
C SER A 168 -3.62 7.69 -13.78
N ILE A 169 -4.90 7.40 -13.55
CA ILE A 169 -5.40 6.83 -12.29
C ILE A 169 -4.78 5.44 -12.00
N ASP A 170 -4.49 4.64 -13.04
CA ASP A 170 -3.83 3.34 -12.89
C ASP A 170 -2.39 3.48 -12.38
N LEU A 171 -1.62 4.43 -12.93
CA LEU A 171 -0.25 4.67 -12.48
C LEU A 171 -0.22 5.24 -11.06
N LEU A 172 -1.14 6.14 -10.71
CA LEU A 172 -1.28 6.69 -9.36
C LEU A 172 -1.61 5.60 -8.35
N TYR A 173 -2.58 4.73 -8.66
CA TYR A 173 -2.96 3.60 -7.83
C TYR A 173 -1.78 2.63 -7.60
N LEU A 174 -1.11 2.23 -8.69
CA LEU A 174 0.03 1.31 -8.61
C LEU A 174 1.23 1.91 -7.87
N LEU A 175 1.44 3.22 -7.96
CA LEU A 175 2.48 3.93 -7.21
C LEU A 175 2.16 3.93 -5.71
N GLY A 176 0.91 4.22 -5.33
CA GLY A 176 0.44 4.12 -3.96
C GLY A 176 0.66 2.73 -3.37
N GLN A 177 0.25 1.68 -4.10
CA GLN A 177 0.49 0.29 -3.70
C GLN A 177 1.99 -0.07 -3.59
N ALA A 178 2.83 0.45 -4.52
CA ALA A 178 4.27 0.20 -4.46
C ALA A 178 4.90 0.80 -3.20
N TYR A 179 4.49 2.01 -2.82
CA TYR A 179 4.94 2.64 -1.59
C TYR A 179 4.40 1.92 -0.34
N GLN A 180 3.14 1.47 -0.32
CA GLN A 180 2.62 0.66 0.78
C GLN A 180 3.43 -0.62 0.97
N GLN A 181 3.78 -1.31 -0.11
CA GLN A 181 4.61 -2.52 -0.03
C GLN A 181 6.01 -2.22 0.52
N LEU A 182 6.67 -1.14 0.06
CA LEU A 182 7.97 -0.72 0.60
C LEU A 182 7.89 -0.34 2.08
N GLY A 183 6.79 0.30 2.49
CA GLY A 183 6.52 0.59 3.89
C GLY A 183 6.40 -0.67 4.74
N LYS A 184 5.64 -1.66 4.26
CA LYS A 184 5.52 -2.97 4.89
C LYS A 184 6.87 -3.70 4.97
N ASP A 185 7.62 -3.73 3.87
CA ASP A 185 8.95 -4.35 3.83
C ASP A 185 9.89 -3.73 4.88
N ALA A 186 9.80 -2.41 5.10
CA ALA A 186 10.58 -1.71 6.12
C ALA A 186 10.17 -2.14 7.55
N VAL A 187 8.87 -2.26 7.83
CA VAL A 187 8.36 -2.77 9.11
C VAL A 187 8.81 -4.21 9.36
N ASP A 188 8.68 -5.08 8.35
CA ASP A 188 9.08 -6.48 8.42
C ASP A 188 10.59 -6.62 8.74
N ARG A 189 11.44 -5.75 8.18
CA ARG A 189 12.87 -5.71 8.50
C ARG A 189 13.15 -5.31 9.95
N ILE A 190 12.41 -4.34 10.50
CA ILE A 190 12.53 -4.01 11.92
C ILE A 190 12.17 -5.23 12.75
N GLN A 191 11.04 -5.87 12.48
CA GLN A 191 10.54 -7.03 13.22
C GLN A 191 11.52 -8.21 13.18
N GLN A 192 12.13 -8.48 12.02
CA GLN A 192 13.12 -9.54 11.87
C GLN A 192 14.41 -9.26 12.62
N LYS A 193 14.83 -8.00 12.71
CA LYS A 193 16.08 -7.58 13.34
C LYS A 193 15.96 -7.37 14.84
N ASP A 194 14.85 -6.80 15.28
CA ASP A 194 14.57 -6.45 16.67
C ASP A 194 13.05 -6.37 16.88
N SER A 195 12.45 -7.50 17.26
CA SER A 195 10.99 -7.59 17.47
C SER A 195 10.50 -6.80 18.69
N GLU A 196 11.41 -6.40 19.59
CA GLU A 196 11.09 -5.59 20.79
C GLU A 196 11.51 -4.13 20.61
N SER A 197 11.87 -3.74 19.39
CA SER A 197 12.28 -2.37 19.08
C SER A 197 11.20 -1.34 19.43
N SER A 198 11.60 -0.29 20.14
CA SER A 198 10.73 0.86 20.40
C SER A 198 10.22 1.52 19.10
N PHE A 199 10.96 1.41 17.99
CA PHE A 199 10.53 1.90 16.67
C PHE A 199 9.41 1.03 16.07
N LEU A 200 9.47 -0.29 16.25
CA LEU A 200 8.39 -1.19 15.83
C LEU A 200 7.13 -0.93 16.64
N ALA A 201 7.25 -0.85 17.97
CA ALA A 201 6.14 -0.58 18.85
C ALA A 201 5.45 0.76 18.51
N GLN A 202 6.22 1.79 18.18
CA GLN A 202 5.70 3.09 17.75
C GLN A 202 4.92 2.99 16.43
N LEU A 203 5.45 2.29 15.40
CA LEU A 203 4.73 2.09 14.13
C LEU A 203 3.42 1.31 14.31
N LEU A 204 3.41 0.31 15.19
CA LEU A 204 2.21 -0.44 15.54
C LEU A 204 1.19 0.47 16.24
N ALA A 205 1.64 1.31 17.18
CA ALA A 205 0.78 2.29 17.83
C ALA A 205 0.14 3.25 16.84
N GLU A 206 0.92 3.81 15.90
CA GLU A 206 0.38 4.67 14.83
C GLU A 206 -0.70 3.96 14.00
N ASN A 207 -0.48 2.69 13.64
CA ASN A 207 -1.45 1.93 12.85
C ASN A 207 -2.73 1.66 13.64
N TYR A 208 -2.63 1.22 14.90
CA TYR A 208 -3.81 0.98 15.74
C TYR A 208 -4.58 2.28 16.04
N ALA A 209 -3.88 3.39 16.22
CA ALA A 209 -4.52 4.69 16.41
C ALA A 209 -5.36 5.08 15.17
N VAL A 210 -4.79 4.96 13.96
CA VAL A 210 -5.50 5.23 12.69
C VAL A 210 -6.68 4.29 12.47
N SER A 211 -6.57 3.02 12.91
CA SER A 211 -7.64 2.03 12.82
C SER A 211 -8.73 2.18 13.89
N GLY A 212 -8.67 3.20 14.77
CA GLY A 212 -9.68 3.44 15.79
C GLY A 212 -9.54 2.61 17.07
N TYR A 213 -8.35 2.07 17.35
CA TYR A 213 -8.04 1.28 18.55
C TYR A 213 -7.08 2.03 19.51
N PRO A 214 -7.50 3.15 20.15
CA PRO A 214 -6.61 4.00 20.95
C PRO A 214 -6.02 3.28 22.17
N SER A 215 -6.74 2.35 22.80
CA SER A 215 -6.24 1.55 23.91
C SER A 215 -5.09 0.63 23.50
N VAL A 216 -5.17 0.03 22.31
CA VAL A 216 -4.08 -0.82 21.78
C VAL A 216 -2.88 0.05 21.37
N ALA A 217 -3.14 1.21 20.77
CA ALA A 217 -2.10 2.18 20.46
C ALA A 217 -1.33 2.63 21.71
N MET A 218 -2.06 2.94 22.80
CA MET A 218 -1.47 3.30 24.09
C MET A 218 -0.55 2.19 24.64
N LEU A 219 -0.98 0.92 24.58
CA LEU A 219 -0.14 -0.21 25.02
C LEU A 219 1.17 -0.30 24.26
N HIS A 220 1.12 -0.14 22.94
CA HIS A 220 2.34 -0.16 22.14
C HIS A 220 3.24 1.05 22.42
N LEU A 221 2.69 2.24 22.72
CA LEU A 221 3.49 3.39 23.17
C LEU A 221 4.10 3.16 24.55
N GLU A 222 3.40 2.53 25.49
CA GLU A 222 3.95 2.12 26.79
C GLU A 222 5.11 1.14 26.60
N ASP A 223 4.98 0.15 25.71
CA ASP A 223 6.06 -0.79 25.39
C ASP A 223 7.25 -0.04 24.73
N ALA A 224 7.00 0.93 23.84
CA ALA A 224 8.04 1.76 23.25
C ALA A 224 8.78 2.62 24.30
N LEU A 225 8.05 3.22 25.24
CA LEU A 225 8.60 4.02 26.34
C LEU A 225 9.42 3.17 27.31
N LYS A 226 8.99 1.93 27.61
CA LYS A 226 9.78 0.98 28.42
C LYS A 226 11.11 0.65 27.73
N ALA A 227 11.10 0.41 26.43
CA ALA A 227 12.30 0.08 25.65
C ALA A 227 13.25 1.29 25.48
N SER A 228 12.69 2.51 25.41
CA SER A 228 13.48 3.73 25.15
C SER A 228 12.91 4.95 25.90
N PRO A 229 13.09 5.05 27.22
CA PRO A 229 12.45 6.11 28.03
C PRO A 229 12.91 7.55 27.71
N ALA A 230 14.13 7.70 27.19
CA ALA A 230 14.71 9.02 26.87
C ALA A 230 14.56 9.40 25.39
N ARG A 231 13.78 8.64 24.61
CA ARG A 231 13.59 8.94 23.19
C ARG A 231 12.50 9.99 23.01
N ALA A 232 12.88 11.18 22.54
CA ALA A 232 11.95 12.23 22.18
C ALA A 232 10.97 11.77 21.08
N GLY A 233 9.74 12.29 21.12
CA GLY A 233 8.67 11.96 20.19
C GLY A 233 7.69 10.90 20.70
N LEU A 234 8.06 10.04 21.66
CA LEU A 234 7.17 9.03 22.20
C LEU A 234 6.11 9.59 23.14
N HIS A 235 6.52 10.50 24.03
CA HIS A 235 5.62 11.14 24.97
C HIS A 235 4.59 12.02 24.26
N ILE A 236 4.98 12.73 23.20
CA ILE A 236 4.01 13.54 22.45
C ILE A 236 3.01 12.68 21.67
N GLU A 237 3.39 11.51 21.16
CA GLU A 237 2.46 10.59 20.54
C GLU A 237 1.50 9.97 21.56
N MET A 238 1.98 9.64 22.75
CA MET A 238 1.12 9.21 23.86
C MET A 238 0.11 10.31 24.23
N ALA A 239 0.57 11.56 24.30
CA ALA A 239 -0.30 12.70 24.59
C ALA A 239 -1.38 12.88 23.52
N GLU A 240 -1.09 12.67 22.25
CA GLU A 240 -2.07 12.76 21.16
C GLU A 240 -3.15 11.67 21.25
N VAL A 241 -2.75 10.44 21.59
CA VAL A 241 -3.72 9.36 21.86
C VAL A 241 -4.64 9.71 23.05
N LEU A 242 -4.07 10.26 24.12
CA LEU A 242 -4.81 10.70 25.33
C LEU A 242 -5.73 11.89 25.05
N LEU A 243 -5.27 12.88 24.26
CA LEU A 243 -6.07 14.01 23.80
C LEU A 243 -7.30 13.56 23.02
N HIS A 244 -7.10 12.59 22.12
CA HIS A 244 -8.20 12.02 21.36
C HIS A 244 -9.22 11.30 22.24
N ALA A 245 -8.75 10.62 23.28
CA ALA A 245 -9.60 9.97 24.28
C ALA A 245 -10.24 10.96 25.29
N GLY A 246 -9.91 12.27 25.21
CA GLY A 246 -10.41 13.30 26.13
C GLY A 246 -9.72 13.32 27.49
N ASN A 247 -8.63 12.59 27.68
CA ASN A 247 -7.87 12.57 28.93
C ASN A 247 -6.87 13.72 28.97
N LEU A 248 -7.38 14.94 29.20
CA LEU A 248 -6.59 16.17 29.12
C LEU A 248 -5.47 16.25 30.18
N LYS A 249 -5.71 15.69 31.38
CA LYS A 249 -4.72 15.75 32.46
C LYS A 249 -3.49 14.90 32.15
N ARG A 250 -3.70 13.63 31.82
CA ARG A 250 -2.59 12.74 31.43
C ARG A 250 -1.89 13.22 30.15
N ALA A 251 -2.64 13.78 29.18
CA ALA A 251 -2.03 14.38 27.99
C ALA A 251 -1.09 15.52 28.35
N GLU A 252 -1.46 16.40 29.29
CA GLU A 252 -0.60 17.48 29.77
C GLU A 252 0.67 16.94 30.45
N ASP A 253 0.54 15.90 31.27
CA ASP A 253 1.67 15.24 31.94
C ASP A 253 2.67 14.65 30.93
N GLU A 254 2.16 14.00 29.89
CA GLU A 254 2.98 13.44 28.80
C GLU A 254 3.65 14.56 27.96
N ILE A 255 2.93 15.64 27.65
CA ILE A 255 3.52 16.80 26.97
C ILE A 255 4.63 17.42 27.83
N ALA A 256 4.43 17.53 29.13
CA ALA A 256 5.47 18.03 30.04
C ALA A 256 6.69 17.09 30.09
N ALA A 257 6.49 15.77 29.95
CA ALA A 257 7.58 14.80 29.82
C ALA A 257 8.35 15.01 28.51
N GLU A 258 7.65 15.20 27.40
CA GLU A 258 8.29 15.50 26.10
C GLU A 258 9.12 16.80 26.16
N LEU A 259 8.56 17.86 26.74
CA LEU A 259 9.26 19.15 26.85
C LEU A 259 10.50 19.11 27.77
N ARG A 260 10.57 18.15 28.71
CA ARG A 260 11.80 17.91 29.49
C ARG A 260 12.90 17.27 28.61
N LEU A 261 12.53 16.41 27.65
CA LEU A 261 13.47 15.78 26.72
C LEU A 261 13.84 16.70 25.55
N ALA A 262 12.85 17.41 25.03
CA ALA A 262 12.95 18.30 23.87
C ALA A 262 12.27 19.65 24.15
N PRO A 263 12.94 20.59 24.84
CA PRO A 263 12.36 21.87 25.30
C PRO A 263 11.83 22.77 24.18
N HIS A 264 12.28 22.57 22.95
CA HIS A 264 11.86 23.32 21.77
C HIS A 264 10.97 22.51 20.83
N SER A 265 10.40 21.38 21.29
CA SER A 265 9.48 20.59 20.48
C SER A 265 8.26 21.41 20.09
N LEU A 266 8.22 21.83 18.83
CA LEU A 266 7.12 22.64 18.29
C LEU A 266 5.78 21.92 18.43
N ARG A 267 5.76 20.60 18.14
CA ARG A 267 4.58 19.76 18.27
C ARG A 267 4.06 19.72 19.72
N ALA A 268 4.95 19.59 20.69
CA ALA A 268 4.60 19.60 22.11
C ALA A 268 4.03 20.95 22.55
N LEU A 269 4.63 22.07 22.15
CA LEU A 269 4.13 23.41 22.45
C LEU A 269 2.75 23.68 21.85
N VAL A 270 2.53 23.26 20.59
CA VAL A 270 1.24 23.41 19.94
C VAL A 270 0.16 22.59 20.67
N ARG A 271 0.44 21.33 21.02
CA ARG A 271 -0.50 20.46 21.76
C ARG A 271 -0.73 20.93 23.21
N LEU A 272 0.27 21.53 23.85
CA LEU A 272 0.10 22.12 25.19
C LEU A 272 -0.91 23.27 25.17
N GLY A 273 -0.79 24.17 24.19
CA GLY A 273 -1.77 25.24 23.99
C GLY A 273 -3.18 24.69 23.72
N GLU A 274 -3.30 23.60 22.94
CA GLU A 274 -4.56 22.90 22.71
C GLU A 274 -5.18 22.38 24.01
N VAL A 275 -4.41 21.65 24.83
CA VAL A 275 -4.88 21.14 26.14
C VAL A 275 -5.38 22.26 27.02
N LYS A 276 -4.61 23.36 27.13
CA LYS A 276 -4.97 24.50 27.98
C LYS A 276 -6.23 25.22 27.50
N LEU A 277 -6.38 25.37 26.17
CA LEU A 277 -7.60 25.93 25.60
C LEU A 277 -8.82 25.05 25.89
N LEU A 278 -8.68 23.72 25.73
CA LEU A 278 -9.75 22.76 26.02
C LEU A 278 -10.14 22.74 27.50
N ARG A 279 -9.24 23.16 28.42
CA ARG A 279 -9.52 23.37 29.84
C ARG A 279 -10.07 24.76 30.17
N GLY A 280 -10.21 25.65 29.17
CA GLY A 280 -10.70 27.01 29.32
C GLY A 280 -9.66 28.03 29.79
N ASP A 281 -8.37 27.65 29.87
CA ASP A 281 -7.28 28.57 30.24
C ASP A 281 -6.70 29.27 28.99
N VAL A 282 -7.46 30.25 28.48
CA VAL A 282 -7.10 31.02 27.28
C VAL A 282 -5.75 31.74 27.43
N PRO A 283 -5.45 32.43 28.54
CA PRO A 283 -4.17 33.14 28.69
C PRO A 283 -2.96 32.22 28.59
N ALA A 284 -3.00 31.05 29.26
CA ALA A 284 -1.95 30.07 29.20
C ALA A 284 -1.80 29.41 27.83
N ALA A 285 -2.93 29.10 27.16
CA ALA A 285 -2.92 28.57 25.80
C ALA A 285 -2.24 29.52 24.81
N LEU A 286 -2.60 30.81 24.85
CA LEU A 286 -2.01 31.83 24.00
C LEU A 286 -0.52 32.07 24.30
N ALA A 287 -0.08 31.92 25.57
CA ALA A 287 1.33 32.01 25.93
C ALA A 287 2.14 30.85 25.28
N ASP A 288 1.67 29.61 25.34
CA ASP A 288 2.35 28.47 24.74
C ASP A 288 2.37 28.57 23.21
N TRP A 289 1.25 28.94 22.60
CA TRP A 289 1.18 29.17 21.15
C TRP A 289 2.02 30.36 20.68
N SER A 290 2.22 31.38 21.53
CA SER A 290 3.16 32.45 21.22
C SER A 290 4.60 31.94 21.13
N GLN A 291 4.99 30.98 21.98
CA GLN A 291 6.30 30.34 21.89
C GLN A 291 6.39 29.46 20.61
N ALA A 292 5.36 28.70 20.31
CA ALA A 292 5.32 27.87 19.10
C ALA A 292 5.44 28.73 17.83
N VAL A 293 4.64 29.79 17.72
CA VAL A 293 4.67 30.72 16.57
C VAL A 293 6.00 31.46 16.46
N ALA A 294 6.65 31.78 17.59
CA ALA A 294 7.98 32.39 17.56
C ALA A 294 9.07 31.45 17.02
N LEU A 295 8.90 30.13 17.18
CA LEU A 295 9.79 29.12 16.61
C LEU A 295 9.55 28.94 15.10
N ASP A 296 8.31 28.63 14.71
CA ASP A 296 7.94 28.40 13.31
C ASP A 296 6.42 28.62 13.11
N PRO A 297 6.00 29.79 12.57
CA PRO A 297 4.58 30.10 12.39
C PRO A 297 3.87 29.13 11.45
N ALA A 298 4.49 28.80 10.33
CA ALA A 298 3.87 27.96 9.29
C ALA A 298 3.70 26.50 9.75
N ARG A 299 4.71 25.93 10.40
CA ARG A 299 4.61 24.59 10.99
C ARG A 299 3.63 24.54 12.16
N SER A 300 3.54 25.60 12.98
CA SER A 300 2.56 25.66 14.07
C SER A 300 1.13 25.52 13.54
N GLU A 301 0.81 26.22 12.46
CA GLU A 301 -0.50 26.17 11.80
C GLU A 301 -0.75 24.79 11.14
N ALA A 302 0.27 24.25 10.47
CA ALA A 302 0.20 22.92 9.87
C ALA A 302 -0.04 21.81 10.91
N ILE A 303 0.62 21.88 12.08
CA ILE A 303 0.45 20.88 13.17
C ILE A 303 -0.98 20.89 13.71
N LEU A 304 -1.66 22.04 13.79
CA LEU A 304 -3.07 22.10 14.18
C LEU A 304 -3.99 21.46 13.16
N GLY A 305 -3.70 21.60 11.88
CA GLY A 305 -4.50 21.04 10.77
C GLY A 305 -4.30 19.53 10.57
N VAL A 306 -3.18 18.98 11.03
CA VAL A 306 -2.82 17.57 10.85
C VAL A 306 -2.88 16.86 12.20
N ARG A 307 -3.90 16.05 12.40
CA ARG A 307 -3.83 14.95 13.37
C ARG A 307 -3.15 13.78 12.65
N GLU A 308 -1.91 13.47 13.01
CA GLU A 308 -1.18 12.31 12.44
C GLU A 308 -1.91 10.99 12.70
N PHE A 309 -2.79 10.96 13.70
CA PHE A 309 -3.70 9.87 13.99
C PHE A 309 -5.10 10.23 13.49
N GLY A 310 -5.40 9.90 12.24
CA GLY A 310 -6.77 9.92 11.70
C GLY A 310 -7.59 8.81 12.35
N PHE A 311 -8.22 9.07 13.49
CA PHE A 311 -9.12 8.11 14.10
C PHE A 311 -10.44 8.04 13.31
N GLY A 312 -10.88 6.80 13.02
CA GLY A 312 -12.18 6.58 12.39
C GLY A 312 -13.34 7.16 13.21
N ASP A 313 -14.33 7.62 12.50
CA ASP A 313 -15.35 8.63 12.82
C ASP A 313 -16.42 8.27 13.92
N THR A 314 -16.28 7.19 14.67
CA THR A 314 -17.41 6.68 15.46
C THR A 314 -17.48 7.12 16.94
N SER A 315 -16.42 7.72 17.49
CA SER A 315 -16.42 8.22 18.88
C SER A 315 -16.41 9.75 19.02
N GLN A 316 -16.23 10.50 17.94
CA GLN A 316 -16.10 11.95 17.94
C GLN A 316 -17.41 12.72 18.13
N GLU A 317 -18.58 12.19 17.73
CA GLU A 317 -19.81 12.97 17.71
C GLU A 317 -20.29 13.43 19.11
N LYS A 318 -20.11 12.65 20.16
CA LYS A 318 -20.59 13.03 21.51
C LYS A 318 -19.64 13.92 22.29
N LEU A 319 -18.32 13.79 22.10
CA LEU A 319 -17.33 14.67 22.71
C LEU A 319 -17.35 16.05 22.06
N THR A 320 -17.72 16.12 20.79
CA THR A 320 -17.70 17.31 19.96
C THR A 320 -18.78 18.33 20.31
N GLU A 321 -19.99 17.96 20.75
CA GLU A 321 -21.05 18.95 21.01
C GLU A 321 -20.78 19.81 22.25
N ASN A 322 -20.40 19.21 23.39
CA ASN A 322 -20.04 19.96 24.60
C ASN A 322 -18.76 20.80 24.38
N LEU A 323 -17.78 20.24 23.66
CA LEU A 323 -16.54 20.90 23.34
C LEU A 323 -16.75 22.08 22.39
N ARG A 324 -17.56 21.90 21.35
CA ARG A 324 -17.97 22.97 20.42
C ARG A 324 -18.64 24.14 21.15
N ALA A 325 -19.56 23.84 22.05
CA ALA A 325 -20.23 24.88 22.83
C ALA A 325 -19.26 25.66 23.72
N GLN A 326 -18.30 25.00 24.36
CA GLN A 326 -17.24 25.64 25.15
C GLN A 326 -16.32 26.50 24.27
N LEU A 327 -15.85 25.98 23.15
CA LEU A 327 -14.94 26.67 22.24
C LEU A 327 -15.61 27.90 21.59
N THR A 328 -16.89 27.81 21.23
CA THR A 328 -17.67 28.96 20.74
C THR A 328 -17.78 30.06 21.79
N GLY A 329 -17.92 29.70 23.07
CA GLY A 329 -17.93 30.66 24.18
C GLY A 329 -16.58 31.37 24.37
N LEU A 330 -15.45 30.70 24.09
CA LEU A 330 -14.11 31.28 24.20
C LEU A 330 -13.71 32.15 22.99
N ARG A 331 -14.37 31.98 21.85
CA ARG A 331 -14.06 32.66 20.59
C ARG A 331 -14.03 34.19 20.74
N SER A 332 -15.05 34.77 21.37
CA SER A 332 -15.14 36.23 21.58
C SER A 332 -14.01 36.77 22.48
N GLN A 333 -13.57 35.98 23.46
CA GLN A 333 -12.44 36.32 24.31
C GLN A 333 -11.11 36.31 23.53
N ILE A 334 -10.94 35.35 22.61
CA ILE A 334 -9.74 35.23 21.78
C ILE A 334 -9.71 36.33 20.71
N GLU A 335 -10.85 36.63 20.09
CA GLU A 335 -10.99 37.68 19.07
C GLU A 335 -10.65 39.07 19.62
N SER A 336 -10.85 39.29 20.93
CA SER A 336 -10.46 40.55 21.60
C SER A 336 -8.95 40.70 21.73
N GLN A 337 -8.15 39.67 21.54
CA GLN A 337 -6.70 39.65 21.65
C GLN A 337 -6.05 39.54 20.27
N ALA A 338 -5.58 40.67 19.72
CA ALA A 338 -4.94 40.66 18.40
C ALA A 338 -3.52 40.08 18.48
N GLY A 339 -3.21 39.04 17.65
CA GLY A 339 -1.86 38.48 17.55
C GLY A 339 -1.79 37.17 16.75
N PRO A 340 -0.55 36.71 16.45
CA PRO A 340 -0.36 35.45 15.73
C PRO A 340 -0.87 34.24 16.50
N ALA A 341 -0.71 34.20 17.82
CA ALA A 341 -1.22 33.14 18.69
C ALA A 341 -2.76 33.09 18.71
N SER A 342 -3.41 34.25 18.70
CA SER A 342 -4.88 34.32 18.62
C SER A 342 -5.39 33.80 17.29
N ARG A 343 -4.68 34.04 16.18
CA ARG A 343 -5.01 33.46 14.87
C ARG A 343 -4.89 31.92 14.90
N LEU A 344 -3.85 31.40 15.55
CA LEU A 344 -3.67 29.96 15.71
C LEU A 344 -4.82 29.34 16.55
N ALA A 345 -5.23 30.01 17.64
CA ALA A 345 -6.36 29.60 18.46
C ALA A 345 -7.68 29.60 17.69
N LEU A 346 -7.93 30.65 16.89
CA LEU A 346 -9.13 30.73 16.05
C LEU A 346 -9.12 29.70 14.93
N ALA A 347 -7.96 29.41 14.32
CA ALA A 347 -7.79 28.33 13.36
C ALA A 347 -8.11 26.97 13.99
N PHE A 348 -7.64 26.70 15.20
CA PHE A 348 -7.97 25.48 15.95
C PHE A 348 -9.50 25.36 16.19
N ILE A 349 -10.15 26.42 16.65
CA ILE A 349 -11.61 26.42 16.86
C ILE A 349 -12.34 26.15 15.55
N SER A 350 -11.93 26.78 14.45
CA SER A 350 -12.54 26.59 13.14
C SER A 350 -12.37 25.14 12.61
N THR A 351 -11.24 24.49 12.87
CA THR A 351 -11.04 23.06 12.51
C THR A 351 -11.93 22.12 13.31
N GLN A 352 -12.35 22.51 14.53
CA GLN A 352 -13.29 21.72 15.34
C GLN A 352 -14.76 21.98 14.89
N GLU A 353 -15.06 23.15 14.35
CA GLU A 353 -16.39 23.50 13.83
C GLU A 353 -16.68 22.86 12.46
N ASP A 354 -15.66 22.71 11.60
CA ASP A 354 -15.75 22.22 10.22
C ASP A 354 -14.97 20.89 10.05
N ALA A 355 -15.51 19.78 10.58
CA ALA A 355 -14.90 18.46 10.42
C ALA A 355 -14.73 18.03 8.94
N THR A 356 -15.53 18.61 8.02
CA THR A 356 -15.44 18.36 6.58
C THR A 356 -14.26 19.06 5.89
N ARG A 357 -13.69 20.10 6.49
CA ARG A 357 -12.60 20.89 5.91
C ARG A 357 -11.20 20.36 6.25
N ALA A 358 -11.08 19.54 7.31
CA ALA A 358 -9.80 19.01 7.80
C ALA A 358 -9.09 18.07 6.80
N VAL A 359 -9.82 17.44 5.90
CA VAL A 359 -9.24 16.55 4.86
C VAL A 359 -8.55 17.35 3.74
N ALA A 360 -9.03 18.55 3.44
CA ALA A 360 -8.50 19.38 2.36
C ALA A 360 -7.21 20.14 2.71
N SER A 361 -6.94 20.41 4.00
CA SER A 361 -5.75 21.16 4.42
C SER A 361 -4.49 20.31 4.60
N ALA A 362 -4.60 18.99 4.65
CA ALA A 362 -3.47 18.07 4.76
C ALA A 362 -2.58 18.00 3.49
N THR A 363 -3.03 18.58 2.38
CA THR A 363 -2.34 18.60 1.09
C THR A 363 -1.55 19.89 0.82
N GLY A 364 -1.52 20.81 1.76
CA GLY A 364 -0.71 22.03 1.63
C GLY A 364 0.77 21.67 1.52
N ALA A 365 1.19 21.34 0.30
CA ALA A 365 2.58 21.51 -0.10
C ALA A 365 2.91 22.98 0.16
N GLY A 366 3.62 23.25 1.24
CA GLY A 366 4.08 24.59 1.54
C GLY A 366 4.82 25.10 0.32
N ASP A 367 4.39 26.25 -0.18
CA ASP A 367 5.05 26.96 -1.26
C ASP A 367 6.54 27.03 -0.94
N SER A 368 7.35 26.29 -1.70
CA SER A 368 8.78 26.15 -1.52
C SER A 368 9.55 27.47 -1.78
N ASP A 369 8.86 28.50 -2.22
CA ASP A 369 9.45 29.76 -2.67
C ASP A 369 9.72 30.78 -1.55
N SER A 370 9.33 30.52 -0.29
CA SER A 370 9.52 31.52 0.78
C SER A 370 10.81 31.35 1.60
N VAL A 371 11.57 30.29 1.41
CA VAL A 371 12.84 30.11 2.14
C VAL A 371 13.96 30.85 1.40
N LYS A 372 14.23 32.11 1.85
CA LYS A 372 15.42 32.87 1.41
C LYS A 372 16.65 31.98 1.56
N SER A 373 17.49 31.91 0.52
CA SER A 373 18.73 31.16 0.49
C SER A 373 19.55 31.40 1.77
N VAL A 374 19.60 30.39 2.64
CA VAL A 374 20.42 30.40 3.82
C VAL A 374 21.86 30.07 3.42
N SER A 375 22.76 31.01 3.47
CA SER A 375 24.19 30.80 3.20
C SER A 375 25.02 31.34 4.35
N PRO A 376 25.98 30.58 4.87
CA PRO A 376 26.42 29.24 4.50
C PRO A 376 25.81 28.11 5.39
N CYS A 377 25.49 26.96 4.80
CA CYS A 377 25.02 25.75 5.50
C CYS A 377 26.22 25.05 6.21
N ALA A 378 26.59 25.50 7.38
CA ALA A 378 27.68 24.90 8.14
C ALA A 378 27.17 23.79 9.08
N LEU A 379 27.92 22.67 9.21
CA LEU A 379 27.58 21.52 10.08
C LEU A 379 27.23 21.95 11.53
N ARG A 380 27.93 22.94 12.06
CA ARG A 380 27.65 23.44 13.41
C ARG A 380 26.27 24.08 13.51
N GLN A 381 25.87 24.84 12.51
CA GLN A 381 24.53 25.46 12.46
C GLN A 381 23.43 24.41 12.33
N ILE A 382 23.60 23.40 11.49
CA ILE A 382 22.64 22.29 11.35
C ILE A 382 22.37 21.63 12.70
N ARG A 383 23.41 21.29 13.44
CA ARG A 383 23.26 20.69 14.79
C ARG A 383 22.52 21.63 15.76
N THR A 384 22.76 22.93 15.69
CA THR A 384 22.04 23.92 16.51
C THR A 384 20.56 23.96 16.09
N TRP A 385 20.26 24.02 14.80
CA TRP A 385 18.89 24.05 14.30
C TRP A 385 18.11 22.75 14.61
N LEU A 386 18.77 21.59 14.54
CA LEU A 386 18.17 20.33 14.99
C LEU A 386 17.86 20.34 16.50
N ALA A 387 18.77 20.89 17.32
CA ALA A 387 18.57 20.97 18.76
C ALA A 387 17.50 22.00 19.17
N THR A 388 17.22 23.00 18.33
CA THR A 388 16.21 24.04 18.56
C THR A 388 14.93 23.84 17.73
N ASP A 389 14.76 22.69 17.11
CA ASP A 389 13.60 22.31 16.26
C ASP A 389 13.34 23.26 15.06
N LEU A 390 14.37 23.98 14.61
CA LEU A 390 14.28 24.83 13.41
C LEU A 390 14.45 24.01 12.12
N LEU A 391 13.56 23.05 11.92
CA LEU A 391 13.68 22.01 10.90
C LEU A 391 13.58 22.54 9.47
N GLN A 392 12.86 23.64 9.24
CA GLN A 392 12.79 24.28 7.90
C GLN A 392 14.18 24.76 7.44
N LEU A 393 15.01 25.28 8.35
CA LEU A 393 16.38 25.69 8.02
C LEU A 393 17.25 24.46 7.70
N VAL A 394 17.05 23.36 8.42
CA VAL A 394 17.73 22.09 8.13
C VAL A 394 17.31 21.58 6.75
N ALA A 395 16.03 21.60 6.43
CA ALA A 395 15.49 21.18 5.14
C ALA A 395 16.06 22.02 3.99
N ALA A 396 16.11 23.35 4.14
CA ALA A 396 16.67 24.26 3.15
C ALA A 396 18.17 24.00 2.85
N CYS A 397 18.92 23.55 3.86
CA CYS A 397 20.35 23.22 3.71
C CYS A 397 20.62 21.78 3.30
N SER A 398 19.63 20.88 3.36
CA SER A 398 19.81 19.44 3.21
C SER A 398 20.45 19.05 1.87
N ALA A 399 20.01 19.63 0.76
CA ALA A 399 20.52 19.32 -0.57
C ALA A 399 22.04 19.59 -0.72
N GLN A 400 22.55 20.62 -0.05
CA GLN A 400 24.00 20.92 -0.03
C GLN A 400 24.73 19.95 0.91
N MET A 401 24.16 19.67 2.08
CA MET A 401 24.78 18.84 3.10
C MET A 401 24.88 17.39 2.70
N LEU A 402 23.84 16.83 2.06
CA LEU A 402 23.80 15.43 1.64
C LEU A 402 24.85 15.08 0.57
N LYS A 403 25.44 16.07 -0.09
CA LYS A 403 26.56 15.87 -1.02
C LYS A 403 27.90 15.61 -0.32
N GLN A 404 27.96 15.86 1.01
CA GLN A 404 29.17 15.68 1.81
C GLN A 404 29.10 14.35 2.58
N PRO A 405 30.24 13.75 2.95
CA PRO A 405 30.25 12.64 3.89
C PRO A 405 29.77 13.12 5.27
N LEU A 406 28.64 12.56 5.71
CA LEU A 406 28.04 12.87 7.01
C LEU A 406 28.10 11.65 7.92
N ALA A 407 28.23 11.88 9.22
CA ALA A 407 28.02 10.86 10.23
C ALA A 407 26.57 10.34 10.18
N ALA A 408 26.38 9.06 10.48
CA ALA A 408 25.08 8.41 10.32
C ALA A 408 23.99 9.02 11.20
N ASP A 409 24.32 9.37 12.45
CA ASP A 409 23.42 10.04 13.37
C ASP A 409 22.88 11.35 12.80
N LEU A 410 23.78 12.19 12.27
CA LEU A 410 23.39 13.46 11.66
C LEU A 410 22.55 13.25 10.39
N ARG A 411 22.87 12.24 9.59
CA ARG A 411 22.10 11.92 8.39
C ARG A 411 20.69 11.44 8.72
N LEU A 412 20.52 10.66 9.79
CA LEU A 412 19.23 10.24 10.32
C LEU A 412 18.41 11.44 10.84
N GLU A 413 19.04 12.36 11.56
CA GLU A 413 18.37 13.57 12.04
C GLU A 413 17.96 14.52 10.90
N ILE A 414 18.78 14.64 9.84
CA ILE A 414 18.38 15.36 8.63
C ILE A 414 17.20 14.68 7.95
N ALA A 415 17.18 13.35 7.86
CA ALA A 415 16.05 12.61 7.30
C ALA A 415 14.77 12.82 8.11
N ARG A 416 14.87 12.82 9.46
CA ARG A 416 13.75 13.20 10.34
C ARG A 416 13.25 14.61 10.02
N ALA A 417 14.15 15.60 9.98
CA ALA A 417 13.79 16.98 9.71
C ALA A 417 13.10 17.15 8.35
N LEU A 418 13.60 16.48 7.32
CA LEU A 418 12.99 16.48 5.99
C LEU A 418 11.59 15.84 6.00
N TYR A 419 11.43 14.71 6.70
CA TYR A 419 10.12 14.09 6.84
C TYR A 419 9.12 15.01 7.56
N GLU A 420 9.51 15.59 8.70
CA GLU A 420 8.66 16.47 9.51
C GLU A 420 8.33 17.81 8.82
N THR A 421 9.15 18.24 7.87
CA THR A 421 8.88 19.40 7.01
C THR A 421 8.14 19.09 5.72
N GLY A 422 7.63 17.86 5.57
CA GLY A 422 6.80 17.48 4.43
C GLY A 422 7.56 17.05 3.17
N LEU A 423 8.84 16.69 3.29
CA LEU A 423 9.73 16.33 2.19
C LEU A 423 10.15 14.84 2.25
N PRO A 424 9.23 13.88 2.04
CA PRO A 424 9.52 12.45 2.21
C PRO A 424 10.51 11.90 1.18
N GLU A 425 10.52 12.36 -0.09
CA GLU A 425 11.49 11.90 -1.09
C GLU A 425 12.93 12.34 -0.75
N PRO A 426 13.22 13.61 -0.41
CA PRO A 426 14.53 14.00 0.10
C PRO A 426 14.93 13.26 1.38
N ALA A 427 13.97 12.94 2.27
CA ALA A 427 14.23 12.14 3.46
C ALA A 427 14.69 10.72 3.10
N LEU A 428 14.03 10.06 2.14
CA LEU A 428 14.46 8.75 1.62
C LEU A 428 15.86 8.83 1.01
N ALA A 429 16.15 9.85 0.22
CA ALA A 429 17.49 10.04 -0.37
C ALA A 429 18.57 10.21 0.72
N ALA A 430 18.24 10.88 1.83
CA ALA A 430 19.14 10.98 2.98
C ALA A 430 19.39 9.60 3.62
N LEU A 431 18.34 8.78 3.79
CA LEU A 431 18.43 7.44 4.37
C LEU A 431 19.17 6.45 3.46
N ASP A 432 19.00 6.53 2.16
CA ASP A 432 19.67 5.67 1.19
C ASP A 432 21.18 5.95 1.09
N GLY A 433 21.61 7.14 1.51
CA GLY A 433 23.02 7.49 1.62
C GLY A 433 23.71 6.96 2.89
N LEU A 434 23.05 6.19 3.75
CA LEU A 434 23.65 5.51 4.89
C LEU A 434 24.50 4.32 4.44
N ALA A 435 25.51 3.95 5.25
CA ALA A 435 26.27 2.73 5.01
C ALA A 435 25.34 1.48 5.14
N PRO A 436 25.63 0.37 4.42
CA PRO A 436 24.73 -0.81 4.38
C PRO A 436 24.30 -1.34 5.75
N ALA A 437 25.20 -1.39 6.72
CA ALA A 437 24.88 -1.85 8.08
C ALA A 437 23.93 -0.91 8.84
N GLN A 438 23.87 0.37 8.46
CA GLN A 438 23.07 1.42 9.09
C GLN A 438 21.73 1.64 8.39
N VAL A 439 21.68 1.40 7.07
CA VAL A 439 20.43 1.42 6.29
C VAL A 439 19.40 0.45 6.88
N ASP A 440 19.85 -0.74 7.34
CA ASP A 440 19.00 -1.75 7.96
C ASP A 440 18.80 -1.57 9.47
N SER A 441 19.23 -0.43 10.06
CA SER A 441 18.93 -0.15 11.47
C SER A 441 17.42 0.06 11.68
N PRO A 442 16.85 -0.33 12.85
CA PRO A 442 15.45 -0.09 13.17
C PRO A 442 15.04 1.37 12.98
N GLN A 443 15.90 2.33 13.37
CA GLN A 443 15.65 3.76 13.19
C GLN A 443 15.56 4.17 11.71
N ALA A 444 16.48 3.69 10.86
CA ALA A 444 16.44 4.02 9.43
C ALA A 444 15.21 3.42 8.76
N GLN A 445 14.88 2.17 9.08
CA GLN A 445 13.68 1.51 8.55
C GLN A 445 12.38 2.16 9.06
N TYR A 446 12.35 2.64 10.30
CA TYR A 446 11.23 3.43 10.84
C TYR A 446 10.95 4.68 9.99
N TRP A 447 11.97 5.48 9.72
CA TRP A 447 11.79 6.68 8.89
C TRP A 447 11.44 6.32 7.43
N LYS A 448 12.01 5.24 6.89
CA LYS A 448 11.61 4.74 5.55
C LYS A 448 10.13 4.36 5.52
N ALA A 449 9.65 3.60 6.51
CA ALA A 449 8.25 3.21 6.60
C ALA A 449 7.31 4.42 6.62
N ARG A 450 7.63 5.43 7.42
CA ARG A 450 6.84 6.68 7.51
C ARG A 450 6.88 7.48 6.20
N CYS A 451 8.04 7.60 5.55
CA CYS A 451 8.16 8.26 4.26
C CYS A 451 7.29 7.56 3.20
N TYR A 452 7.38 6.24 3.12
CA TYR A 452 6.60 5.46 2.16
C TYR A 452 5.09 5.56 2.43
N LYS A 453 4.66 5.54 3.70
CA LYS A 453 3.26 5.75 4.07
C LYS A 453 2.74 7.11 3.58
N ARG A 454 3.52 8.18 3.78
CA ARG A 454 3.16 9.54 3.32
C ARG A 454 3.11 9.63 1.80
N LEU A 455 4.06 9.02 1.10
CA LEU A 455 4.09 8.99 -0.37
C LEU A 455 2.93 8.18 -0.96
N ALA A 456 2.55 7.06 -0.33
CA ALA A 456 1.38 6.29 -0.72
C ALA A 456 0.10 7.13 -0.59
N LEU A 457 -0.06 7.82 0.54
CA LEU A 457 -1.21 8.72 0.76
C LEU A 457 -1.25 9.83 -0.29
N ALA A 458 -0.11 10.48 -0.58
CA ALA A 458 -0.04 11.53 -1.59
C ALA A 458 -0.44 11.03 -2.99
N ALA A 459 -0.04 9.81 -3.37
CA ALA A 459 -0.43 9.21 -4.64
C ALA A 459 -1.95 8.95 -4.71
N TYR A 460 -2.55 8.46 -3.63
CA TYR A 460 -4.00 8.23 -3.56
C TYR A 460 -4.80 9.54 -3.54
N LEU A 461 -4.37 10.54 -2.78
CA LEU A 461 -5.04 11.85 -2.78
C LEU A 461 -5.05 12.46 -4.18
N ARG A 462 -3.92 12.41 -4.88
CA ARG A 462 -3.85 12.86 -6.28
C ARG A 462 -4.77 12.05 -7.20
N LEU A 463 -4.96 10.77 -6.96
CA LEU A 463 -5.91 9.93 -7.70
C LEU A 463 -7.35 10.45 -7.52
N PHE A 464 -7.74 10.77 -6.27
CA PHE A 464 -9.05 11.36 -5.97
C PHE A 464 -9.23 12.76 -6.56
N GLU A 465 -8.16 13.56 -6.65
CA GLU A 465 -8.20 14.87 -7.35
C GLU A 465 -8.44 14.71 -8.85
N VAL A 466 -7.88 13.66 -9.48
CA VAL A 466 -8.05 13.39 -10.91
C VAL A 466 -9.45 12.89 -11.22
N ASP A 467 -9.92 11.86 -10.49
CA ASP A 467 -11.25 11.27 -10.70
C ASP A 467 -11.73 10.55 -9.43
N PRO A 468 -12.49 11.26 -8.55
CA PRO A 468 -12.97 10.73 -7.28
C PRO A 468 -14.00 9.59 -7.42
N ASP A 469 -14.64 9.46 -8.58
CA ASP A 469 -15.63 8.42 -8.87
C ASP A 469 -15.08 7.33 -9.80
N SER A 470 -13.75 7.25 -9.98
CA SER A 470 -13.13 6.21 -10.81
C SER A 470 -13.17 4.83 -10.14
N TYR A 471 -13.07 3.77 -10.96
CA TYR A 471 -12.93 2.41 -10.42
C TYR A 471 -11.72 2.25 -9.48
N ARG A 472 -10.65 3.06 -9.66
CA ARG A 472 -9.50 3.06 -8.76
C ARG A 472 -9.77 3.78 -7.46
N ALA A 473 -10.55 4.86 -7.49
CA ALA A 473 -10.99 5.54 -6.27
C ALA A 473 -11.84 4.61 -5.41
N HIS A 474 -12.82 3.93 -6.00
CA HIS A 474 -13.61 2.92 -5.28
C HIS A 474 -12.76 1.75 -4.77
N GLN A 475 -11.76 1.32 -5.52
CA GLN A 475 -10.84 0.27 -5.05
C GLN A 475 -10.04 0.75 -3.82
N VAL A 476 -9.52 1.99 -3.83
CA VAL A 476 -8.81 2.56 -2.66
C VAL A 476 -9.74 2.70 -1.46
N LEU A 477 -10.99 3.14 -1.66
CA LEU A 477 -11.98 3.23 -0.58
C LEU A 477 -12.26 1.84 0.02
N GLY A 478 -12.46 0.83 -0.82
CA GLY A 478 -12.63 -0.56 -0.37
C GLY A 478 -11.42 -1.07 0.42
N ASP A 479 -10.19 -0.83 -0.06
CA ASP A 479 -8.95 -1.19 0.67
C ASP A 479 -8.87 -0.48 2.04
N MET A 480 -9.34 0.77 2.14
CA MET A 480 -9.39 1.53 3.39
C MET A 480 -10.46 1.00 4.36
N ASP A 481 -11.65 0.65 3.86
CA ASP A 481 -12.74 0.11 4.68
C ASP A 481 -12.39 -1.31 5.18
N GLU A 482 -11.75 -2.13 4.33
CA GLU A 482 -11.21 -3.43 4.74
C GLU A 482 -10.17 -3.28 5.87
N ALA A 483 -9.26 -2.31 5.77
CA ALA A 483 -8.27 -2.03 6.80
C ALA A 483 -8.88 -1.54 8.13
N ARG A 484 -10.11 -1.01 8.10
CA ARG A 484 -10.91 -0.64 9.28
C ARG A 484 -11.82 -1.75 9.79
N GLU A 485 -11.74 -2.94 9.20
CA GLU A 485 -12.64 -4.07 9.47
C GLU A 485 -14.13 -3.75 9.18
N GLU A 486 -14.40 -2.76 8.31
CA GLU A 486 -15.74 -2.42 7.82
C GLU A 486 -16.08 -3.25 6.58
N ASP A 487 -16.01 -4.59 6.72
CA ASP A 487 -16.05 -5.56 5.62
C ASP A 487 -17.23 -5.34 4.65
N SER A 488 -18.41 -4.97 5.16
CA SER A 488 -19.59 -4.73 4.30
C SER A 488 -19.44 -3.49 3.41
N LYS A 489 -18.84 -2.41 3.94
CA LYS A 489 -18.58 -1.20 3.15
C LYS A 489 -17.49 -1.45 2.11
N ALA A 490 -16.46 -2.20 2.49
CA ALA A 490 -15.41 -2.60 1.56
C ALA A 490 -15.97 -3.36 0.35
N VAL A 491 -16.88 -4.31 0.58
CA VAL A 491 -17.57 -5.05 -0.50
C VAL A 491 -18.36 -4.09 -1.39
N GLU A 492 -19.15 -3.16 -0.83
CA GLU A 492 -19.92 -2.18 -1.61
C GLU A 492 -19.01 -1.32 -2.51
N GLU A 493 -17.88 -0.87 -2.01
CA GLU A 493 -16.94 -0.07 -2.80
C GLU A 493 -16.24 -0.91 -3.89
N TYR A 494 -15.86 -2.15 -3.60
CA TYR A 494 -15.31 -3.05 -4.61
C TYR A 494 -16.33 -3.40 -5.70
N GLU A 495 -17.61 -3.58 -5.37
CA GLU A 495 -18.68 -3.79 -6.35
C GLU A 495 -18.86 -2.56 -7.26
N LYS A 496 -18.83 -1.32 -6.71
CA LYS A 496 -18.85 -0.09 -7.53
C LYS A 496 -17.67 -0.05 -8.49
N ALA A 497 -16.49 -0.46 -8.06
CA ALA A 497 -15.32 -0.57 -8.94
C ALA A 497 -15.54 -1.60 -10.07
N LEU A 498 -16.12 -2.77 -9.77
CA LEU A 498 -16.45 -3.80 -10.78
C LEU A 498 -17.54 -3.36 -11.76
N VAL A 499 -18.54 -2.58 -11.31
CA VAL A 499 -19.55 -2.01 -12.21
C VAL A 499 -18.90 -1.12 -13.27
N LYS A 500 -17.89 -0.32 -12.88
CA LYS A 500 -17.16 0.55 -13.83
C LYS A 500 -16.16 -0.21 -14.69
N ARG A 501 -15.53 -1.25 -14.14
CA ARG A 501 -14.53 -2.07 -14.84
C ARG A 501 -14.64 -3.54 -14.43
N PRO A 502 -15.51 -4.34 -15.07
CA PRO A 502 -15.81 -5.73 -14.70
C PRO A 502 -14.62 -6.70 -14.75
N THR A 503 -13.54 -6.32 -15.44
CA THR A 503 -12.35 -7.16 -15.62
C THR A 503 -11.17 -6.74 -14.73
N LEU A 504 -11.43 -6.04 -13.62
CA LEU A 504 -10.37 -5.70 -12.67
C LEU A 504 -9.81 -6.97 -12.03
N PRO A 505 -8.51 -7.22 -12.16
CA PRO A 505 -7.90 -8.40 -11.56
C PRO A 505 -7.91 -8.32 -10.04
N ASN A 506 -8.00 -9.48 -9.42
CA ASN A 506 -7.96 -9.66 -7.96
C ASN A 506 -9.18 -9.12 -7.18
N LEU A 507 -10.10 -8.39 -7.81
CA LEU A 507 -11.18 -7.75 -7.08
C LEU A 507 -12.28 -8.72 -6.69
N HIS A 508 -12.61 -9.66 -7.58
CA HIS A 508 -13.49 -10.78 -7.22
C HIS A 508 -12.91 -11.62 -6.08
N TYR A 509 -11.58 -11.81 -6.05
CA TYR A 509 -10.94 -12.50 -4.94
C TYR A 509 -11.10 -11.72 -3.62
N GLN A 510 -10.87 -10.40 -3.61
CA GLN A 510 -11.03 -9.58 -2.41
C GLN A 510 -12.46 -9.63 -1.88
N ILE A 511 -13.47 -9.46 -2.74
CA ILE A 511 -14.88 -9.58 -2.35
C ILE A 511 -15.16 -10.98 -1.77
N GLY A 512 -14.77 -12.03 -2.49
CA GLY A 512 -14.97 -13.41 -2.02
C GLY A 512 -14.30 -13.70 -0.69
N HIS A 513 -13.11 -13.14 -0.45
CA HIS A 513 -12.39 -13.28 0.83
C HIS A 513 -13.15 -12.63 1.98
N LEU A 514 -13.69 -11.42 1.80
CA LEU A 514 -14.52 -10.72 2.79
C LEU A 514 -15.84 -11.45 3.05
N GLU A 515 -16.48 -11.96 2.01
CA GLU A 515 -17.69 -12.76 2.14
C GLU A 515 -17.43 -14.09 2.85
N TRP A 516 -16.29 -14.73 2.58
CA TRP A 516 -15.87 -15.94 3.31
C TRP A 516 -15.61 -15.65 4.79
N LYS A 517 -14.94 -14.54 5.11
CA LYS A 517 -14.69 -14.07 6.48
C LYS A 517 -15.99 -13.82 7.24
N THR A 518 -17.02 -13.33 6.56
CA THR A 518 -18.36 -13.07 7.13
C THR A 518 -19.33 -14.24 7.00
N TYR A 519 -18.83 -15.44 6.70
CA TYR A 519 -19.62 -16.70 6.59
C TYR A 519 -20.66 -16.72 5.46
N LYS A 520 -20.56 -15.87 4.46
CA LYS A 520 -21.36 -15.89 3.24
C LYS A 520 -20.74 -16.87 2.23
N THR A 521 -20.72 -18.14 2.59
CA THR A 521 -19.98 -19.19 1.88
C THR A 521 -20.42 -19.40 0.40
N PRO A 522 -21.71 -19.38 0.03
CA PRO A 522 -22.13 -19.49 -1.36
C PRO A 522 -21.67 -18.33 -2.23
N GLU A 523 -21.82 -17.10 -1.73
CA GLU A 523 -21.42 -15.86 -2.40
C GLU A 523 -19.90 -15.86 -2.60
N ALA A 524 -19.12 -16.12 -1.55
CA ALA A 524 -17.67 -16.22 -1.62
C ALA A 524 -17.19 -17.19 -2.70
N ARG A 525 -17.86 -18.36 -2.81
CA ARG A 525 -17.54 -19.36 -3.83
C ARG A 525 -17.76 -18.82 -5.25
N GLU A 526 -18.86 -18.12 -5.50
CA GLU A 526 -19.15 -17.51 -6.80
C GLU A 526 -18.06 -16.49 -7.17
N GLN A 527 -17.65 -15.66 -6.24
CA GLN A 527 -16.60 -14.67 -6.44
C GLN A 527 -15.23 -15.32 -6.71
N PHE A 528 -14.85 -16.36 -5.96
CA PHE A 528 -13.60 -17.09 -6.23
C PHE A 528 -13.63 -17.76 -7.61
N GLN A 529 -14.76 -18.31 -8.04
CA GLN A 529 -14.92 -18.87 -9.37
C GLN A 529 -14.84 -17.82 -10.47
N ALA A 530 -15.41 -16.62 -10.25
CA ALA A 530 -15.30 -15.49 -11.17
C ALA A 530 -13.83 -15.04 -11.32
N GLU A 531 -13.07 -14.93 -10.22
CA GLU A 531 -11.63 -14.64 -10.29
C GLU A 531 -10.88 -15.73 -11.07
N LEU A 532 -11.17 -17.02 -10.80
CA LEU A 532 -10.50 -18.13 -11.48
C LEU A 532 -10.86 -18.26 -12.96
N ALA A 533 -12.02 -17.76 -13.37
CA ALA A 533 -12.38 -17.68 -14.79
C ALA A 533 -11.49 -16.67 -15.54
N MET A 534 -11.11 -15.57 -14.87
CA MET A 534 -10.19 -14.57 -15.43
C MET A 534 -8.72 -14.96 -15.22
N ASN A 535 -8.38 -15.47 -14.03
CA ASN A 535 -7.04 -15.89 -13.64
C ASN A 535 -7.02 -17.32 -13.10
N PRO A 536 -6.91 -18.35 -13.96
CA PRO A 536 -6.92 -19.75 -13.53
C PRO A 536 -5.76 -20.16 -12.61
N ARG A 537 -4.74 -19.31 -12.47
CA ARG A 537 -3.55 -19.54 -11.63
C ARG A 537 -3.51 -18.65 -10.39
N HIS A 538 -4.63 -18.03 -10.00
CA HIS A 538 -4.70 -17.22 -8.78
C HIS A 538 -4.63 -18.11 -7.54
N THR A 539 -3.44 -18.22 -6.94
CA THR A 539 -3.18 -19.14 -5.81
C THR A 539 -4.10 -18.88 -4.61
N GLY A 540 -4.33 -17.61 -4.24
CA GLY A 540 -5.25 -17.26 -3.16
C GLY A 540 -6.69 -17.74 -3.43
N ALA A 541 -7.24 -17.45 -4.61
CA ALA A 541 -8.59 -17.88 -4.98
C ALA A 541 -8.72 -19.41 -5.06
N LEU A 542 -7.66 -20.11 -5.53
CA LEU A 542 -7.63 -21.58 -5.50
C LEU A 542 -7.63 -22.12 -4.07
N PHE A 543 -6.85 -21.51 -3.17
CA PHE A 543 -6.74 -21.94 -1.78
C PHE A 543 -8.06 -21.70 -1.03
N ASP A 544 -8.62 -20.49 -1.13
CA ASP A 544 -9.85 -20.12 -0.42
C ASP A 544 -11.05 -20.89 -0.97
N LEU A 545 -11.11 -21.16 -2.27
CA LEU A 545 -12.14 -22.04 -2.85
C LEU A 545 -11.97 -23.48 -2.34
N GLY A 546 -10.75 -24.01 -2.25
CA GLY A 546 -10.45 -25.30 -1.64
C GLY A 546 -10.87 -25.37 -0.16
N SER A 547 -10.59 -24.32 0.60
CA SER A 547 -11.01 -24.15 2.00
C SER A 547 -12.54 -24.15 2.11
N THR A 548 -13.23 -23.40 1.23
CA THR A 548 -14.69 -23.34 1.15
C THR A 548 -15.30 -24.73 0.93
N TYR A 549 -14.77 -25.51 0.00
CA TYR A 549 -15.22 -26.88 -0.22
C TYR A 549 -14.95 -27.80 1.00
N LEU A 550 -13.88 -27.56 1.76
CA LEU A 550 -13.69 -28.28 3.03
C LEU A 550 -14.78 -27.93 4.03
N GLN A 551 -15.16 -26.67 4.18
CA GLN A 551 -16.26 -26.27 5.08
C GLN A 551 -17.57 -26.95 4.67
N GLU A 552 -17.86 -27.05 3.37
CA GLU A 552 -19.01 -27.75 2.81
C GLU A 552 -18.91 -29.29 2.85
N ARG A 553 -17.86 -29.85 3.45
CA ARG A 553 -17.57 -31.31 3.52
C ARG A 553 -17.36 -31.99 2.18
N GLN A 554 -16.98 -31.24 1.14
CA GLN A 554 -16.68 -31.74 -0.20
C GLN A 554 -15.17 -31.94 -0.38
N ALA A 555 -14.59 -32.87 0.40
CA ALA A 555 -13.13 -33.04 0.52
C ALA A 555 -12.45 -33.42 -0.81
N ASP A 556 -13.13 -34.13 -1.71
CA ASP A 556 -12.60 -34.48 -3.04
C ASP A 556 -12.36 -33.22 -3.88
N LYS A 557 -13.36 -32.33 -3.95
CA LYS A 557 -13.23 -31.05 -4.67
C LYS A 557 -12.19 -30.15 -4.02
N ALA A 558 -12.19 -30.08 -2.69
CA ALA A 558 -11.19 -29.31 -1.97
C ALA A 558 -9.76 -29.73 -2.34
N LEU A 559 -9.53 -31.06 -2.38
CA LEU A 559 -8.21 -31.59 -2.70
C LEU A 559 -7.79 -31.30 -4.15
N GLU A 560 -8.72 -31.23 -5.10
CA GLU A 560 -8.44 -30.82 -6.48
C GLU A 560 -7.84 -29.40 -6.53
N TYR A 561 -8.46 -28.43 -5.85
CA TYR A 561 -8.00 -27.05 -5.82
C TYR A 561 -6.72 -26.89 -5.00
N LEU A 562 -6.61 -27.53 -3.84
CA LEU A 562 -5.42 -27.45 -2.99
C LEU A 562 -4.17 -28.07 -3.66
N LYS A 563 -4.32 -29.12 -4.46
CA LYS A 563 -3.22 -29.66 -5.26
C LYS A 563 -2.75 -28.65 -6.32
N ARG A 564 -3.68 -27.94 -6.96
CA ARG A 564 -3.31 -26.86 -7.90
C ARG A 564 -2.55 -25.74 -7.21
N VAL A 565 -2.90 -25.40 -5.95
CA VAL A 565 -2.10 -24.46 -5.15
C VAL A 565 -0.69 -25.00 -4.93
N TYR A 566 -0.59 -26.25 -4.48
CA TYR A 566 0.70 -26.91 -4.24
C TYR A 566 1.58 -26.97 -5.49
N ASP A 567 0.99 -27.28 -6.66
CA ASP A 567 1.71 -27.33 -7.93
C ASP A 567 2.22 -25.94 -8.38
N LEU A 568 1.51 -24.87 -8.01
CA LEU A 568 1.90 -23.48 -8.31
C LEU A 568 2.91 -22.91 -7.33
N ASP A 569 2.72 -23.18 -6.04
CA ASP A 569 3.56 -22.74 -4.93
C ASP A 569 3.56 -23.79 -3.80
N PRO A 570 4.54 -24.70 -3.78
CA PRO A 570 4.65 -25.72 -2.73
C PRO A 570 4.86 -25.15 -1.31
N LYS A 571 5.21 -23.86 -1.19
CA LYS A 571 5.43 -23.18 0.10
C LYS A 571 4.25 -22.27 0.48
N TYR A 572 3.13 -22.34 -0.25
CA TYR A 572 1.96 -21.53 0.07
C TYR A 572 1.53 -21.80 1.52
N PRO A 573 1.27 -20.75 2.33
CA PRO A 573 0.88 -20.92 3.72
C PRO A 573 -0.29 -21.90 3.87
N ASP A 574 -0.22 -22.76 4.88
CA ASP A 574 -1.28 -23.70 5.29
C ASP A 574 -1.72 -24.75 4.24
N VAL A 575 -1.16 -24.76 3.02
CA VAL A 575 -1.58 -25.72 1.97
C VAL A 575 -1.44 -27.16 2.45
N HIS A 576 -0.36 -27.51 3.12
CA HIS A 576 -0.13 -28.86 3.67
C HIS A 576 -1.13 -29.21 4.78
N GLN A 577 -1.45 -28.25 5.66
CA GLN A 577 -2.47 -28.44 6.70
C GLN A 577 -3.84 -28.75 6.08
N PHE A 578 -4.28 -27.96 5.12
CA PHE A 578 -5.59 -28.12 4.48
C PHE A 578 -5.65 -29.38 3.61
N MET A 579 -4.57 -29.73 2.92
CA MET A 579 -4.47 -31.04 2.22
C MET A 579 -4.55 -32.20 3.20
N GLY A 580 -3.87 -32.12 4.35
CA GLY A 580 -3.93 -33.13 5.41
C GLY A 580 -5.35 -33.31 5.97
N ILE A 581 -6.08 -32.21 6.17
CA ILE A 581 -7.49 -32.24 6.59
C ILE A 581 -8.36 -32.89 5.50
N ALA A 582 -8.16 -32.55 4.23
CA ALA A 582 -8.89 -33.14 3.11
C ALA A 582 -8.65 -34.66 3.03
N TYR A 583 -7.40 -35.10 3.08
CA TYR A 583 -7.06 -36.51 3.10
C TYR A 583 -7.65 -37.24 4.31
N THR A 584 -7.65 -36.64 5.48
CA THR A 584 -8.27 -37.21 6.69
C THR A 584 -9.76 -37.47 6.47
N ARG A 585 -10.50 -36.50 5.89
CA ARG A 585 -11.94 -36.64 5.60
C ARG A 585 -12.24 -37.70 4.55
N LEU A 586 -11.28 -37.98 3.66
CA LEU A 586 -11.35 -39.04 2.65
C LEU A 586 -10.85 -40.39 3.19
N ASN A 587 -10.53 -40.52 4.49
CA ASN A 587 -9.95 -41.71 5.13
C ASN A 587 -8.59 -42.13 4.51
N ARG A 588 -7.91 -41.22 3.83
CA ARG A 588 -6.58 -41.43 3.25
C ARG A 588 -5.50 -41.05 4.27
N TYR A 589 -5.44 -41.85 5.35
CA TYR A 589 -4.65 -41.49 6.54
C TYR A 589 -3.14 -41.45 6.32
N ALA A 590 -2.60 -42.25 5.42
CA ALA A 590 -1.17 -42.25 5.12
C ALA A 590 -0.73 -40.94 4.44
N GLU A 591 -1.53 -40.44 3.50
CA GLU A 591 -1.29 -39.14 2.86
C GLU A 591 -1.54 -37.99 3.86
N ALA A 592 -2.59 -38.09 4.67
CA ALA A 592 -2.86 -37.10 5.71
C ALA A 592 -1.68 -36.98 6.70
N GLU A 593 -1.13 -38.11 7.18
CA GLU A 593 0.06 -38.13 8.05
C GLU A 593 1.23 -37.40 7.40
N LYS A 594 1.49 -37.65 6.12
CA LYS A 594 2.59 -37.01 5.39
C LYS A 594 2.44 -35.49 5.35
N GLU A 595 1.27 -35.02 4.95
CA GLU A 595 1.03 -33.58 4.79
C GLU A 595 1.01 -32.84 6.14
N LEU A 596 0.35 -33.41 7.15
CA LEU A 596 0.30 -32.79 8.49
C LEU A 596 1.67 -32.76 9.18
N LYS A 597 2.55 -33.75 8.93
CA LYS A 597 3.93 -33.71 9.42
C LYS A 597 4.75 -32.58 8.81
N ILE A 598 4.50 -32.22 7.54
CA ILE A 598 5.17 -31.09 6.90
C ILE A 598 4.65 -29.79 7.52
N ALA A 599 3.38 -29.70 7.86
CA ALA A 599 2.78 -28.52 8.47
C ALA A 599 3.10 -28.36 9.96
N ALA A 600 3.30 -29.46 10.71
CA ALA A 600 3.44 -29.45 12.17
C ALA A 600 4.51 -28.48 12.74
N PRO A 601 5.69 -28.23 12.12
CA PRO A 601 6.63 -27.24 12.61
C PRO A 601 6.11 -25.79 12.64
N SER A 602 5.04 -25.48 11.90
CA SER A 602 4.42 -24.14 11.88
C SER A 602 3.26 -23.99 12.87
N ASP A 603 2.90 -25.05 13.61
CA ASP A 603 1.77 -25.07 14.53
C ASP A 603 2.03 -24.16 15.74
N LYS A 604 1.23 -23.09 15.86
CA LYS A 604 1.35 -22.13 16.97
C LYS A 604 0.29 -22.34 18.05
N ASP A 605 -0.86 -22.91 17.69
CA ASP A 605 -2.03 -23.03 18.57
C ASP A 605 -2.42 -24.48 18.89
N GLY A 606 -1.67 -25.46 18.37
CA GLY A 606 -1.90 -26.88 18.58
C GLY A 606 -2.96 -27.50 17.65
N THR A 607 -3.46 -26.76 16.68
CA THR A 607 -4.49 -27.25 15.75
C THR A 607 -3.96 -28.36 14.84
N ILE A 608 -2.76 -28.21 14.31
CA ILE A 608 -2.15 -29.19 13.39
C ILE A 608 -1.80 -30.47 14.15
N HIS A 609 -1.19 -30.35 15.33
CA HIS A 609 -0.90 -31.50 16.20
C HIS A 609 -2.18 -32.25 16.61
N TYR A 610 -3.30 -31.53 16.85
CA TYR A 610 -4.58 -32.16 17.10
C TYR A 610 -5.07 -32.98 15.90
N GLN A 611 -4.98 -32.45 14.69
CA GLN A 611 -5.36 -33.17 13.47
C GLN A 611 -4.47 -34.41 13.24
N LEU A 612 -3.15 -34.27 13.44
CA LEU A 612 -2.21 -35.36 13.32
C LEU A 612 -2.48 -36.48 14.36
N ALA A 613 -2.81 -36.13 15.61
CA ALA A 613 -3.22 -37.09 16.63
C ALA A 613 -4.46 -37.88 16.23
N ARG A 614 -5.46 -37.21 15.64
CA ARG A 614 -6.67 -37.88 15.13
C ARG A 614 -6.36 -38.86 14.00
N VAL A 615 -5.44 -38.52 13.11
CA VAL A 615 -4.98 -39.40 12.03
C VAL A 615 -4.28 -40.64 12.64
N TYR A 616 -3.40 -40.46 13.63
CA TYR A 616 -2.75 -41.57 14.30
C TYR A 616 -3.73 -42.50 15.02
N LEU A 617 -4.78 -41.94 15.68
CA LEU A 617 -5.83 -42.77 16.26
C LEU A 617 -6.55 -43.61 15.21
N ALA A 618 -6.89 -43.01 14.07
CA ALA A 618 -7.55 -43.72 12.96
C ALA A 618 -6.65 -44.81 12.35
N MET A 619 -5.33 -44.67 12.44
CA MET A 619 -4.35 -45.66 12.01
C MET A 619 -3.99 -46.69 13.08
N GLY A 620 -4.57 -46.62 14.29
CA GLY A 620 -4.26 -47.50 15.42
C GLY A 620 -2.92 -47.21 16.13
N LYS A 621 -2.30 -46.08 15.82
CA LYS A 621 -1.00 -45.64 16.40
C LYS A 621 -1.24 -44.86 17.71
N SER A 622 -1.67 -45.56 18.76
CA SER A 622 -2.15 -44.89 19.99
C SER A 622 -1.05 -44.11 20.75
N ALA A 623 0.20 -44.60 20.74
CA ALA A 623 1.31 -43.94 21.43
C ALA A 623 1.70 -42.62 20.75
N GLU A 624 1.74 -42.61 19.42
CA GLU A 624 2.00 -41.41 18.62
C GLU A 624 0.84 -40.38 18.81
N ALA A 625 -0.41 -40.84 18.78
CA ALA A 625 -1.58 -39.99 18.99
C ALA A 625 -1.50 -39.30 20.38
N GLN A 626 -1.13 -40.01 21.44
CA GLN A 626 -0.99 -39.42 22.77
C GLN A 626 0.07 -38.31 22.83
N ARG A 627 1.21 -38.51 22.15
CA ARG A 627 2.27 -37.48 22.06
C ARG A 627 1.78 -36.22 21.36
N GLU A 628 1.12 -36.38 20.23
CA GLU A 628 0.59 -35.24 19.47
C GLU A 628 -0.52 -34.50 20.22
N PHE A 629 -1.42 -35.20 20.93
CA PHE A 629 -2.39 -34.57 21.81
C PHE A 629 -1.75 -33.79 22.96
N ALA A 630 -0.66 -34.31 23.54
CA ALA A 630 0.08 -33.61 24.58
C ALA A 630 0.69 -32.31 24.06
N LEU A 631 1.32 -32.33 22.88
CA LEU A 631 1.86 -31.14 22.20
C LEU A 631 0.75 -30.13 21.88
N SER A 632 -0.36 -30.60 21.29
CA SER A 632 -1.52 -29.75 21.00
C SER A 632 -2.03 -29.04 22.26
N ASN A 633 -2.21 -29.78 23.37
CA ASN A 633 -2.65 -29.20 24.63
C ASN A 633 -1.65 -28.18 25.19
N GLN A 634 -0.35 -28.48 25.12
CA GLN A 634 0.69 -27.54 25.55
C GLN A 634 0.62 -26.21 24.79
N LEU A 635 0.55 -26.27 23.45
CA LEU A 635 0.45 -25.09 22.61
C LEU A 635 -0.86 -24.31 22.89
N ARG A 636 -1.99 -24.99 23.02
CA ARG A 636 -3.28 -24.36 23.35
C ARG A 636 -3.26 -23.61 24.67
N VAL A 637 -2.66 -24.22 25.72
CA VAL A 637 -2.54 -23.57 27.03
C VAL A 637 -1.71 -22.30 26.94
N VAL A 638 -0.58 -22.35 26.22
CA VAL A 638 0.28 -21.16 26.00
C VAL A 638 -0.47 -20.06 25.24
N THR A 639 -1.14 -20.44 24.15
CA THR A 639 -1.89 -19.49 23.33
C THR A 639 -3.06 -18.86 24.11
N HIS A 640 -3.80 -19.66 24.89
CA HIS A 640 -4.90 -19.17 25.71
C HIS A 640 -4.40 -18.17 26.75
N ARG A 641 -3.34 -18.50 27.48
CA ARG A 641 -2.74 -17.60 28.48
C ARG A 641 -2.28 -16.28 27.85
N ASN A 642 -1.57 -16.33 26.72
CA ASN A 642 -1.10 -15.13 26.03
C ASN A 642 -2.28 -14.24 25.58
N ASN A 643 -3.38 -14.87 25.12
CA ASN A 643 -4.58 -14.13 24.72
C ASN A 643 -5.29 -13.51 25.94
N GLU A 644 -5.39 -14.23 27.06
CA GLU A 644 -5.97 -13.68 28.31
C GLU A 644 -5.16 -12.48 28.83
N GLU A 645 -3.83 -12.60 28.88
CA GLU A 645 -2.93 -11.52 29.27
C GLU A 645 -3.11 -10.30 28.36
N ARG A 646 -3.22 -10.52 27.03
CA ARG A 646 -3.46 -9.45 26.06
C ARG A 646 -4.81 -8.77 26.29
N VAL A 647 -5.88 -9.54 26.48
CA VAL A 647 -7.22 -8.99 26.76
C VAL A 647 -7.23 -8.18 28.06
N GLN A 648 -6.58 -8.67 29.12
CA GLN A 648 -6.47 -7.95 30.40
C GLN A 648 -5.68 -6.64 30.23
N ARG A 649 -4.58 -6.65 29.48
CA ARG A 649 -3.82 -5.43 29.19
C ARG A 649 -4.66 -4.40 28.41
N ILE A 650 -5.43 -4.84 27.41
CA ILE A 650 -6.33 -3.96 26.65
C ILE A 650 -7.41 -3.36 27.57
N ALA A 651 -8.06 -4.18 28.39
CA ALA A 651 -9.08 -3.71 29.33
C ALA A 651 -8.52 -2.70 30.34
N ALA A 652 -7.30 -2.93 30.84
CA ALA A 652 -6.62 -1.98 31.72
C ALA A 652 -6.31 -0.66 31.01
N ALA A 653 -5.87 -0.71 29.76
CA ALA A 653 -5.61 0.46 28.92
C ALA A 653 -6.89 1.25 28.63
N GLU A 654 -8.01 0.57 28.33
CA GLU A 654 -9.32 1.22 28.16
C GLU A 654 -9.79 1.93 29.43
N ALA A 655 -9.62 1.28 30.58
CA ALA A 655 -9.92 1.89 31.86
C ALA A 655 -9.05 3.12 32.13
N ALA A 656 -7.75 3.04 31.81
CA ALA A 656 -6.80 4.14 31.97
C ALA A 656 -7.09 5.32 31.03
N LEU A 657 -7.59 5.07 29.82
CA LEU A 657 -8.01 6.13 28.89
C LEU A 657 -9.23 6.89 29.41
N LYS A 658 -10.15 6.20 30.10
CA LYS A 658 -11.41 6.77 30.62
C LYS A 658 -11.26 7.46 31.97
N GLN A 659 -10.11 7.36 32.63
CA GLN A 659 -9.88 8.07 33.90
C GLN A 659 -9.72 9.57 33.65
N PRO A 660 -10.44 10.43 34.39
CA PRO A 660 -10.40 11.89 34.17
C PRO A 660 -9.05 12.55 34.47
#